data_9e13c99d74395d4587293f5e99357ef6
#
_entry.id   9e13c99d74395d4587293f5e99357ef6
#
_cell.length_a   1.000
_cell.length_b   1.000
_cell.length_c   1.000
_cell.angle_alpha   90.00
_cell.angle_beta   90.00
_cell.angle_gamma   90.00
#
_symmetry.space_group_name_H-M   'P 1'
#
loop_
_entity.id
_entity.type
_entity.pdbx_description
1 polymer ?
#
loop_
_entity_poly.entity_id
_entity_poly.type
_entity_poly.pdbx_seq_one_letter_code
_entity_poly.pdbx_strand_id
1 'polypeptide(L)'
;VAEKQSTGAQAQLEDQYVTAIVVTHDGVTWLSEVVASLSSQKLQPNRIIAVDNGSKDGSVKFLTNAGVEVIKKSRSTGFGEAVAAAVSKLPPTAVDSNEQEWLWILHDDCAPDRYALAKLLEAVISRPQVGIAGPKILGWYDRKHILEVGISITENGTRWTGLEDREQDQGQHDEIKNVLAVSTAGMLIKRSLFEELGGFDPSLELFRDDIDLGWRAHIAGYSVICVGEAILYHAEASSSERRSIDVRDAILHRPLLLDRRNAAFVLLANSSWWILPWVAVQLLVTSIGRSIIYLLAKLPGYAADEIAAIGLLIFKPADLIKSRRYRKSSRVLTARVIKPFIPARSAQIRSIIEKISSALLNAFKPNRQEVEVNRAKNYSDIGVIDESFDEIDFKSEKRFTKFRALVKQPFLFGILVILIISTIYSRNRFGLLSGGALPISTSSAKDLITSYVNSWHLIGLGSSNAAPSWMPLIGFASLITAGNPQLLITITYFLIPILLFILFYRTARKYTLTNYSAVFAAIIYSLSPVVLTAINQGRIGTIATAILLPPIFTLLEKNKKLINLTWRKIYSITLLAGIAAAFSPLFLSGWVLFQTLVLAHLYMTTSNWRAYKWQEIVNNLNNDEFKKRFALLITPILINIPNSLNLILH
;
A
#
# COMPACT_ATOMS: atom_id res chain seq x y z
N VAL A 1 -38.15 28.65 -38.00
CA VAL A 1 -36.79 28.97 -37.46
C VAL A 1 -36.15 27.74 -36.88
N ALA A 2 -36.87 26.91 -36.11
CA ALA A 2 -36.33 25.66 -35.52
C ALA A 2 -35.91 24.62 -36.59
N GLU A 3 -36.67 24.51 -37.67
CA GLU A 3 -36.42 23.55 -38.75
C GLU A 3 -35.18 23.91 -39.61
N LYS A 4 -34.88 25.23 -39.80
CA LYS A 4 -33.64 25.70 -40.43
C LYS A 4 -32.41 25.56 -39.55
N GLN A 5 -32.56 25.63 -38.25
CA GLN A 5 -31.44 25.39 -37.31
C GLN A 5 -31.08 23.91 -37.19
N SER A 6 -32.07 23.00 -37.29
CA SER A 6 -31.81 21.56 -37.30
C SER A 6 -31.12 21.09 -38.58
N THR A 7 -31.46 21.66 -39.74
CA THR A 7 -30.81 21.33 -41.03
C THR A 7 -29.36 21.85 -41.09
N GLY A 8 -29.06 22.99 -40.49
CA GLY A 8 -27.70 23.52 -40.42
C GLY A 8 -26.76 22.73 -39.50
N ALA A 9 -27.28 22.31 -38.34
CA ALA A 9 -26.52 21.48 -37.39
C ALA A 9 -26.25 20.08 -37.95
N GLN A 10 -27.22 19.51 -38.70
CA GLN A 10 -27.07 18.20 -39.30
C GLN A 10 -26.06 18.19 -40.46
N ALA A 11 -26.03 19.26 -41.27
CA ALA A 11 -25.02 19.45 -42.30
C ALA A 11 -23.62 19.59 -41.72
N GLN A 12 -23.45 20.32 -40.59
CA GLN A 12 -22.14 20.45 -39.93
C GLN A 12 -21.64 19.14 -39.32
N LEU A 13 -22.52 18.21 -38.95
CA LEU A 13 -22.16 16.87 -38.48
C LEU A 13 -21.69 15.97 -39.62
N GLU A 14 -22.25 16.13 -40.81
CA GLU A 14 -21.89 15.38 -42.03
C GLU A 14 -20.56 15.82 -42.61
N ASP A 15 -20.12 17.07 -42.35
CA ASP A 15 -18.83 17.62 -42.77
C ASP A 15 -17.64 17.15 -41.89
N GLN A 16 -17.87 16.31 -40.87
CA GLN A 16 -16.81 15.79 -39.99
C GLN A 16 -16.33 14.42 -40.49
N TYR A 17 -15.03 14.27 -40.64
CA TYR A 17 -14.45 12.98 -41.02
C TYR A 17 -13.98 12.24 -39.78
N VAL A 18 -14.54 11.09 -39.50
CA VAL A 18 -14.24 10.27 -38.30
C VAL A 18 -13.64 8.92 -38.69
N THR A 19 -12.43 8.66 -38.21
CA THR A 19 -11.83 7.32 -38.26
C THR A 19 -11.93 6.66 -36.90
N ALA A 20 -12.69 5.57 -36.82
CA ALA A 20 -12.73 4.71 -35.62
C ALA A 20 -11.52 3.76 -35.64
N ILE A 21 -10.76 3.76 -34.54
CA ILE A 21 -9.59 2.89 -34.36
C ILE A 21 -9.88 1.95 -33.20
N VAL A 22 -10.00 0.66 -33.49
CA VAL A 22 -10.25 -0.40 -32.49
C VAL A 22 -8.94 -1.13 -32.24
N VAL A 23 -8.41 -1.07 -31.02
CA VAL A 23 -7.23 -1.87 -30.64
C VAL A 23 -7.70 -3.19 -30.03
N THR A 24 -7.25 -4.31 -30.60
CA THR A 24 -7.67 -5.65 -30.16
C THR A 24 -6.50 -6.52 -29.69
N HIS A 25 -6.76 -7.29 -28.63
CA HIS A 25 -5.82 -8.25 -28.07
C HIS A 25 -6.58 -9.37 -27.35
N ASP A 26 -6.74 -10.53 -27.98
CA ASP A 26 -7.55 -11.66 -27.49
C ASP A 26 -9.00 -11.24 -27.11
N GLY A 27 -9.67 -10.47 -27.98
CA GLY A 27 -10.95 -9.83 -27.72
C GLY A 27 -12.17 -10.52 -28.30
N VAL A 28 -12.04 -11.74 -28.87
CA VAL A 28 -13.12 -12.42 -29.62
C VAL A 28 -14.45 -12.49 -28.86
N THR A 29 -14.40 -12.56 -27.53
CA THR A 29 -15.58 -12.63 -26.65
C THR A 29 -16.49 -11.40 -26.77
N TRP A 30 -15.92 -10.21 -26.98
CA TRP A 30 -16.65 -8.93 -26.99
C TRP A 30 -16.80 -8.36 -28.39
N LEU A 31 -15.92 -8.73 -29.33
CA LEU A 31 -15.85 -8.13 -30.67
C LEU A 31 -17.16 -8.19 -31.46
N SER A 32 -18.01 -9.21 -31.25
CA SER A 32 -19.31 -9.29 -31.93
C SER A 32 -20.23 -8.13 -31.58
N GLU A 33 -20.31 -7.76 -30.30
CA GLU A 33 -21.11 -6.62 -29.82
C GLU A 33 -20.45 -5.29 -30.19
N VAL A 34 -19.11 -5.18 -30.11
CA VAL A 34 -18.35 -3.99 -30.50
C VAL A 34 -18.59 -3.64 -31.96
N VAL A 35 -18.43 -4.59 -32.89
CA VAL A 35 -18.63 -4.36 -34.33
C VAL A 35 -20.09 -4.04 -34.64
N ALA A 36 -21.02 -4.74 -33.98
CA ALA A 36 -22.46 -4.45 -34.14
C ALA A 36 -22.82 -3.06 -33.64
N SER A 37 -22.25 -2.62 -32.51
CA SER A 37 -22.48 -1.28 -31.97
C SER A 37 -21.94 -0.18 -32.86
N LEU A 38 -20.78 -0.36 -33.49
CA LEU A 38 -20.20 0.57 -34.46
C LEU A 38 -21.05 0.67 -35.72
N SER A 39 -21.52 -0.47 -36.26
CA SER A 39 -22.37 -0.53 -37.45
C SER A 39 -23.77 0.07 -37.22
N SER A 40 -24.26 0.03 -35.98
CA SER A 40 -25.59 0.57 -35.60
C SER A 40 -25.60 2.03 -35.19
N GLN A 41 -24.44 2.71 -35.22
CA GLN A 41 -24.37 4.14 -34.87
C GLN A 41 -25.32 4.97 -35.74
N LYS A 42 -26.02 5.94 -35.11
CA LYS A 42 -26.88 6.89 -35.85
C LYS A 42 -26.07 7.72 -36.84
N LEU A 43 -24.88 8.14 -36.46
CA LEU A 43 -23.86 8.73 -37.30
C LEU A 43 -22.70 7.73 -37.37
N GLN A 44 -22.49 7.13 -38.53
CA GLN A 44 -21.44 6.12 -38.70
C GLN A 44 -20.06 6.76 -38.88
N PRO A 45 -18.99 6.17 -38.33
CA PRO A 45 -17.65 6.62 -38.68
C PRO A 45 -17.37 6.39 -40.17
N ASN A 46 -16.64 7.30 -40.79
CA ASN A 46 -16.30 7.22 -42.23
C ASN A 46 -15.35 6.04 -42.52
N ARG A 47 -14.54 5.65 -41.53
CA ARG A 47 -13.59 4.54 -41.65
C ARG A 47 -13.48 3.80 -40.30
N ILE A 48 -13.34 2.47 -40.36
CA ILE A 48 -13.06 1.64 -39.19
C ILE A 48 -11.77 0.86 -39.48
N ILE A 49 -10.77 1.03 -38.59
CA ILE A 49 -9.50 0.31 -38.63
C ILE A 49 -9.34 -0.47 -37.32
N ALA A 50 -9.12 -1.76 -37.39
CA ALA A 50 -8.74 -2.54 -36.24
C ALA A 50 -7.22 -2.78 -36.23
N VAL A 51 -6.59 -2.63 -35.08
CA VAL A 51 -5.17 -2.97 -34.89
C VAL A 51 -5.08 -4.16 -33.94
N ASP A 52 -4.66 -5.30 -34.47
CA ASP A 52 -4.52 -6.53 -33.71
C ASP A 52 -3.12 -6.67 -33.13
N ASN A 53 -3.03 -6.72 -31.81
CA ASN A 53 -1.79 -6.92 -31.07
C ASN A 53 -1.51 -8.42 -30.84
N GLY A 54 -1.47 -9.19 -31.94
CA GLY A 54 -1.05 -10.60 -31.94
C GLY A 54 -2.02 -11.54 -31.20
N SER A 55 -3.32 -11.38 -31.43
CA SER A 55 -4.35 -12.23 -30.85
C SER A 55 -4.22 -13.69 -31.27
N LYS A 56 -4.55 -14.61 -30.37
CA LYS A 56 -4.52 -16.08 -30.59
C LYS A 56 -5.89 -16.72 -30.53
N ASP A 57 -6.93 -15.96 -30.19
CA ASP A 57 -8.30 -16.43 -29.91
C ASP A 57 -9.26 -16.38 -31.11
N GLY A 58 -8.79 -16.00 -32.28
CA GLY A 58 -9.64 -15.89 -33.49
C GLY A 58 -10.16 -14.47 -33.75
N SER A 59 -9.81 -13.46 -32.98
CA SER A 59 -10.19 -12.04 -33.14
C SER A 59 -9.92 -11.53 -34.56
N VAL A 60 -8.73 -11.81 -35.10
CA VAL A 60 -8.36 -11.40 -36.48
C VAL A 60 -9.32 -11.99 -37.53
N LYS A 61 -9.64 -13.27 -37.41
CA LYS A 61 -10.54 -13.95 -38.35
C LYS A 61 -11.94 -13.34 -38.28
N PHE A 62 -12.43 -13.06 -37.08
CA PHE A 62 -13.72 -12.43 -36.88
C PHE A 62 -13.78 -11.04 -37.54
N LEU A 63 -12.80 -10.15 -37.25
CA LEU A 63 -12.75 -8.81 -37.81
C LEU A 63 -12.64 -8.80 -39.35
N THR A 64 -11.80 -9.68 -39.92
CA THR A 64 -11.66 -9.81 -41.35
C THR A 64 -12.97 -10.28 -42.01
N ASN A 65 -13.68 -11.24 -41.42
CA ASN A 65 -14.99 -11.71 -41.89
C ASN A 65 -16.06 -10.61 -41.77
N ALA A 66 -15.96 -9.72 -40.79
CA ALA A 66 -16.84 -8.56 -40.63
C ALA A 66 -16.52 -7.42 -41.62
N GLY A 67 -15.53 -7.56 -42.50
CA GLY A 67 -15.14 -6.55 -43.47
C GLY A 67 -14.35 -5.37 -42.88
N VAL A 68 -13.83 -5.48 -41.65
CA VAL A 68 -13.04 -4.44 -40.99
C VAL A 68 -11.60 -4.53 -41.50
N GLU A 69 -10.98 -3.36 -41.79
CA GLU A 69 -9.55 -3.27 -42.12
C GLU A 69 -8.71 -3.64 -40.90
N VAL A 70 -7.85 -4.69 -41.03
CA VAL A 70 -7.05 -5.18 -39.90
C VAL A 70 -5.56 -4.95 -40.12
N ILE A 71 -4.91 -4.23 -39.20
CA ILE A 71 -3.46 -4.06 -39.12
C ILE A 71 -2.93 -5.02 -38.06
N LYS A 72 -2.04 -5.94 -38.44
CA LYS A 72 -1.44 -6.87 -37.50
C LYS A 72 -0.14 -6.35 -36.91
N LYS A 73 -0.02 -6.42 -35.60
CA LYS A 73 1.18 -6.05 -34.81
C LYS A 73 1.65 -7.23 -33.96
N SER A 74 2.82 -7.08 -33.36
CA SER A 74 3.33 -8.09 -32.42
C SER A 74 2.55 -8.05 -31.11
N ARG A 75 2.50 -9.17 -30.41
CA ARG A 75 1.82 -9.30 -29.11
C ARG A 75 2.38 -8.35 -28.03
N SER A 76 3.64 -7.95 -28.17
CA SER A 76 4.32 -7.02 -27.26
C SER A 76 4.14 -5.54 -27.66
N THR A 77 3.28 -5.22 -28.61
CA THR A 77 3.01 -3.82 -29.03
C THR A 77 2.15 -3.14 -27.97
N GLY A 78 2.58 -2.00 -27.48
CA GLY A 78 1.81 -1.17 -26.55
C GLY A 78 0.57 -0.57 -27.20
N PHE A 79 -0.42 -0.16 -26.39
CA PHE A 79 -1.67 0.42 -26.87
C PHE A 79 -1.43 1.67 -27.74
N GLY A 80 -0.62 2.61 -27.26
CA GLY A 80 -0.30 3.85 -28.00
C GLY A 80 0.44 3.60 -29.31
N GLU A 81 1.30 2.58 -29.37
CA GLU A 81 2.01 2.18 -30.59
C GLU A 81 1.04 1.56 -31.63
N ALA A 82 0.03 0.82 -31.15
CA ALA A 82 -1.02 0.27 -32.00
C ALA A 82 -1.85 1.40 -32.64
N VAL A 83 -2.30 2.37 -31.85
CA VAL A 83 -3.04 3.54 -32.38
C VAL A 83 -2.18 4.31 -33.36
N ALA A 84 -0.89 4.59 -33.07
CA ALA A 84 0.03 5.26 -33.98
C ALA A 84 0.19 4.51 -35.32
N ALA A 85 0.15 3.16 -35.31
CA ALA A 85 0.20 2.36 -36.52
C ALA A 85 -1.04 2.53 -37.40
N ALA A 86 -2.23 2.68 -36.79
CA ALA A 86 -3.46 2.99 -37.54
C ALA A 86 -3.37 4.41 -38.15
N VAL A 87 -2.97 5.41 -37.36
CA VAL A 87 -2.86 6.80 -37.79
C VAL A 87 -1.86 6.94 -38.94
N SER A 88 -0.74 6.21 -38.92
CA SER A 88 0.28 6.21 -39.99
C SER A 88 -0.23 5.66 -41.33
N LYS A 89 -1.37 4.96 -41.37
CA LYS A 89 -2.02 4.46 -42.58
C LYS A 89 -3.06 5.41 -43.14
N LEU A 90 -3.37 6.49 -42.44
CA LEU A 90 -4.27 7.51 -42.92
C LEU A 90 -3.56 8.39 -43.98
N PRO A 91 -4.29 8.88 -45.00
CA PRO A 91 -3.72 9.83 -45.94
C PRO A 91 -3.26 11.09 -45.16
N PRO A 92 -2.29 11.84 -45.70
CA PRO A 92 -1.91 13.13 -45.13
C PRO A 92 -3.15 14.03 -44.99
N THR A 93 -3.25 14.73 -43.84
CA THR A 93 -4.34 15.72 -43.65
C THR A 93 -4.29 16.74 -44.76
N ALA A 94 -5.38 16.90 -45.51
CA ALA A 94 -5.43 17.88 -46.59
C ALA A 94 -5.38 19.29 -45.99
N VAL A 95 -4.33 20.05 -46.33
CA VAL A 95 -4.05 21.38 -45.78
C VAL A 95 -5.14 22.42 -46.12
N ASP A 96 -5.91 22.15 -47.16
CA ASP A 96 -6.92 23.07 -47.72
C ASP A 96 -8.38 22.61 -47.53
N SER A 97 -8.64 21.50 -46.82
CA SER A 97 -10.02 21.06 -46.56
C SER A 97 -10.58 21.73 -45.30
N ASN A 98 -11.79 22.30 -45.43
CA ASN A 98 -12.59 22.75 -44.27
C ASN A 98 -13.07 21.57 -43.38
N GLU A 99 -12.77 20.35 -43.75
CA GLU A 99 -13.14 19.14 -43.03
C GLU A 99 -12.25 18.97 -41.80
N GLN A 100 -12.88 18.84 -40.63
CA GLN A 100 -12.18 18.50 -39.42
C GLN A 100 -12.10 16.96 -39.27
N GLU A 101 -10.88 16.45 -39.21
CA GLU A 101 -10.64 15.02 -39.01
C GLU A 101 -10.57 14.67 -37.54
N TRP A 102 -11.28 13.61 -37.17
CA TRP A 102 -11.34 13.08 -35.81
C TRP A 102 -10.91 11.62 -35.76
N LEU A 103 -10.19 11.26 -34.71
CA LEU A 103 -9.87 9.87 -34.37
C LEU A 103 -10.79 9.45 -33.22
N TRP A 104 -11.58 8.41 -33.41
CA TRP A 104 -12.39 7.79 -32.37
C TRP A 104 -11.71 6.52 -31.90
N ILE A 105 -11.03 6.57 -30.74
CA ILE A 105 -10.21 5.49 -30.20
C ILE A 105 -11.08 4.61 -29.33
N LEU A 106 -11.02 3.30 -29.56
CA LEU A 106 -11.87 2.30 -28.94
C LEU A 106 -11.07 1.06 -28.54
N HIS A 107 -11.54 0.35 -27.52
CA HIS A 107 -11.05 -0.97 -27.15
C HIS A 107 -11.93 -2.07 -27.74
N ASP A 108 -11.42 -3.28 -27.83
CA ASP A 108 -12.16 -4.44 -28.30
C ASP A 108 -13.18 -5.01 -27.29
N ASP A 109 -13.24 -4.45 -26.11
CA ASP A 109 -14.17 -4.77 -25.02
C ASP A 109 -15.04 -3.56 -24.62
N CYS A 110 -15.24 -2.62 -25.56
CA CYS A 110 -16.12 -1.47 -25.35
C CYS A 110 -17.16 -1.34 -26.49
N ALA A 111 -18.43 -1.18 -26.14
CA ALA A 111 -19.54 -1.03 -27.06
C ALA A 111 -20.22 0.33 -26.89
N PRO A 112 -20.09 1.27 -27.85
CA PRO A 112 -20.79 2.54 -27.80
C PRO A 112 -22.30 2.38 -28.00
N ASP A 113 -23.09 3.18 -27.27
CA ASP A 113 -24.52 3.31 -27.53
C ASP A 113 -24.76 3.89 -28.94
N ARG A 114 -25.94 3.65 -29.48
CA ARG A 114 -26.36 4.04 -30.84
C ARG A 114 -26.13 5.53 -31.16
N TYR A 115 -26.20 6.39 -30.16
CA TYR A 115 -26.07 7.84 -30.33
C TYR A 115 -24.71 8.38 -29.84
N ALA A 116 -23.81 7.55 -29.39
CA ALA A 116 -22.56 7.98 -28.74
C ALA A 116 -21.72 8.89 -29.61
N LEU A 117 -21.42 8.51 -30.87
CA LEU A 117 -20.63 9.31 -31.76
C LEU A 117 -21.30 10.64 -32.13
N ALA A 118 -22.62 10.63 -32.41
CA ALA A 118 -23.36 11.83 -32.73
C ALA A 118 -23.31 12.85 -31.57
N LYS A 119 -23.52 12.39 -30.33
CA LYS A 119 -23.45 13.24 -29.11
C LYS A 119 -22.05 13.80 -28.85
N LEU A 120 -21.02 13.00 -29.08
CA LEU A 120 -19.64 13.47 -28.98
C LEU A 120 -19.34 14.58 -30.00
N LEU A 121 -19.75 14.38 -31.28
CA LEU A 121 -19.51 15.38 -32.34
C LEU A 121 -20.34 16.66 -32.14
N GLU A 122 -21.61 16.55 -31.74
CA GLU A 122 -22.44 17.72 -31.38
C GLU A 122 -21.76 18.57 -30.29
N ALA A 123 -21.17 17.91 -29.28
CA ALA A 123 -20.50 18.60 -28.19
C ALA A 123 -19.22 19.34 -28.63
N VAL A 124 -18.41 18.76 -29.53
CA VAL A 124 -17.15 19.36 -29.96
C VAL A 124 -17.35 20.41 -31.02
N ILE A 125 -18.32 20.27 -31.92
CA ILE A 125 -18.67 21.28 -32.95
C ILE A 125 -19.13 22.57 -32.26
N SER A 126 -19.94 22.48 -31.22
CA SER A 126 -20.39 23.65 -30.46
C SER A 126 -19.30 24.32 -29.62
N ARG A 127 -18.10 23.71 -29.52
CA ARG A 127 -16.98 24.18 -28.67
C ARG A 127 -15.64 24.05 -29.39
N PRO A 128 -15.25 25.00 -30.27
CA PRO A 128 -14.04 24.88 -31.10
C PRO A 128 -12.73 24.67 -30.31
N GLN A 129 -12.67 25.13 -29.05
CA GLN A 129 -11.51 24.93 -28.15
C GLN A 129 -11.35 23.51 -27.66
N VAL A 130 -12.34 22.64 -27.84
CA VAL A 130 -12.27 21.26 -27.42
C VAL A 130 -11.42 20.46 -28.41
N GLY A 131 -10.36 19.84 -27.89
CA GLY A 131 -9.51 18.94 -28.64
C GLY A 131 -9.79 17.47 -28.40
N ILE A 132 -10.31 17.14 -27.21
CA ILE A 132 -10.62 15.77 -26.80
C ILE A 132 -12.01 15.75 -26.15
N ALA A 133 -12.82 14.75 -26.53
CA ALA A 133 -14.10 14.45 -25.89
C ALA A 133 -14.18 12.94 -25.57
N GLY A 134 -14.86 12.58 -24.50
CA GLY A 134 -15.12 11.19 -24.17
C GLY A 134 -16.51 10.97 -23.64
N PRO A 135 -17.05 9.74 -23.73
CA PRO A 135 -18.37 9.38 -23.24
C PRO A 135 -18.39 9.18 -21.73
N LYS A 136 -19.61 9.10 -21.16
CA LYS A 136 -19.88 8.44 -19.89
C LYS A 136 -19.73 6.94 -20.09
N ILE A 137 -18.92 6.29 -19.27
CA ILE A 137 -18.67 4.84 -19.37
C ILE A 137 -19.47 4.10 -18.31
N LEU A 138 -20.26 3.13 -18.77
CA LEU A 138 -21.07 2.26 -17.94
C LEU A 138 -20.52 0.82 -18.00
N GLY A 139 -20.85 0.02 -16.98
CA GLY A 139 -20.46 -1.38 -16.93
C GLY A 139 -21.08 -2.20 -18.05
N TRP A 140 -20.31 -3.10 -18.66
CA TRP A 140 -20.81 -4.03 -19.68
C TRP A 140 -21.89 -4.97 -19.16
N TYR A 141 -21.68 -5.50 -17.95
CA TYR A 141 -22.55 -6.49 -17.32
C TYR A 141 -23.65 -5.88 -16.47
N ASP A 142 -23.37 -4.73 -15.84
CA ASP A 142 -24.37 -3.90 -15.16
C ASP A 142 -24.43 -2.54 -15.86
N ARG A 143 -25.34 -2.42 -16.80
CA ARG A 143 -25.50 -1.23 -17.67
C ARG A 143 -26.01 0.02 -16.94
N LYS A 144 -26.29 -0.08 -15.65
CA LYS A 144 -26.63 1.06 -14.80
C LYS A 144 -25.44 1.51 -13.95
N HIS A 145 -24.43 0.67 -13.76
CA HIS A 145 -23.28 1.01 -12.98
C HIS A 145 -22.36 1.98 -13.75
N ILE A 146 -22.08 3.13 -13.16
CA ILE A 146 -21.18 4.12 -13.76
C ILE A 146 -19.75 3.74 -13.43
N LEU A 147 -18.92 3.52 -14.45
CA LEU A 147 -17.49 3.28 -14.30
C LEU A 147 -16.71 4.58 -14.31
N GLU A 148 -17.03 5.50 -15.28
CA GLU A 148 -16.30 6.73 -15.45
C GLU A 148 -17.16 7.87 -16.01
N VAL A 149 -16.92 9.09 -15.52
CA VAL A 149 -17.43 10.35 -16.04
C VAL A 149 -16.28 11.36 -16.13
N GLY A 150 -15.28 11.01 -16.96
CA GLY A 150 -14.00 11.69 -16.97
C GLY A 150 -13.06 11.20 -15.86
N ILE A 151 -11.79 11.50 -16.03
CA ILE A 151 -10.71 10.97 -15.20
C ILE A 151 -9.82 12.12 -14.73
N SER A 152 -9.31 12.01 -13.54
CA SER A 152 -8.27 12.85 -12.99
C SER A 152 -7.19 12.01 -12.29
N ILE A 153 -6.19 12.69 -11.75
CA ILE A 153 -5.11 12.07 -10.97
C ILE A 153 -4.91 12.87 -9.69
N THR A 154 -4.71 12.18 -8.59
CA THR A 154 -4.37 12.82 -7.32
C THR A 154 -2.89 13.22 -7.27
N GLU A 155 -2.51 14.03 -6.29
CA GLU A 155 -1.11 14.44 -6.09
C GLU A 155 -0.15 13.25 -5.85
N ASN A 156 -0.66 12.11 -5.38
CA ASN A 156 0.12 10.88 -5.12
C ASN A 156 0.07 9.85 -6.27
N GLY A 157 -0.54 10.21 -7.41
CA GLY A 157 -0.61 9.36 -8.59
C GLY A 157 -1.84 8.46 -8.71
N THR A 158 -2.76 8.49 -7.74
CA THR A 158 -3.96 7.67 -7.82
C THR A 158 -4.93 8.21 -8.87
N ARG A 159 -5.52 7.31 -9.67
CA ARG A 159 -6.62 7.62 -10.59
C ARG A 159 -7.84 8.09 -9.78
N TRP A 160 -8.52 9.11 -10.26
CA TRP A 160 -9.66 9.71 -9.59
C TRP A 160 -10.80 9.93 -10.57
N THR A 161 -11.94 9.28 -10.33
CA THR A 161 -13.16 9.44 -11.13
C THR A 161 -14.16 10.42 -10.49
N GLY A 162 -14.06 10.60 -9.17
CA GLY A 162 -15.01 11.43 -8.40
C GLY A 162 -16.36 10.76 -8.13
N LEU A 163 -16.51 9.49 -8.51
CA LEU A 163 -17.72 8.70 -8.34
C LEU A 163 -17.79 8.05 -6.94
N GLU A 164 -18.98 7.76 -6.49
CA GLU A 164 -19.24 6.92 -5.32
C GLU A 164 -19.08 5.44 -5.67
N ASP A 165 -18.82 4.61 -4.65
CA ASP A 165 -18.67 3.17 -4.84
C ASP A 165 -19.99 2.55 -5.37
N ARG A 166 -19.94 1.90 -6.55
CA ARG A 166 -21.08 1.31 -7.25
C ARG A 166 -22.20 2.31 -7.57
N GLU A 167 -21.84 3.52 -7.92
CA GLU A 167 -22.80 4.55 -8.31
C GLU A 167 -23.64 4.12 -9.51
N GLN A 168 -24.97 4.23 -9.39
CA GLN A 168 -25.89 3.86 -10.44
C GLN A 168 -26.27 5.10 -11.26
N ASP A 169 -26.38 4.94 -12.58
CA ASP A 169 -26.79 5.99 -13.50
C ASP A 169 -28.29 6.32 -13.33
N GLN A 170 -28.54 7.56 -12.94
CA GLN A 170 -29.87 8.16 -12.77
C GLN A 170 -29.98 9.48 -13.53
N GLY A 171 -29.06 9.75 -14.44
CA GLY A 171 -28.99 11.01 -15.17
C GLY A 171 -28.21 12.12 -14.45
N GLN A 172 -27.64 11.85 -13.26
CA GLN A 172 -26.93 12.86 -12.45
C GLN A 172 -25.63 13.36 -13.09
N HIS A 173 -25.13 12.67 -14.12
CA HIS A 173 -23.92 12.99 -14.82
C HIS A 173 -24.11 13.21 -16.33
N ASP A 174 -25.31 13.61 -16.78
CA ASP A 174 -25.59 13.81 -18.21
C ASP A 174 -25.03 15.13 -18.76
N GLU A 175 -24.63 16.04 -17.87
CA GLU A 175 -24.05 17.32 -18.27
C GLU A 175 -22.65 17.15 -18.89
N ILE A 176 -22.31 18.08 -19.79
CA ILE A 176 -20.95 18.19 -20.34
C ILE A 176 -20.03 18.81 -19.28
N LYS A 177 -18.98 18.09 -18.90
CA LYS A 177 -18.00 18.52 -17.89
C LYS A 177 -16.60 18.67 -18.47
N ASN A 178 -15.89 19.73 -18.07
CA ASN A 178 -14.46 19.83 -18.30
C ASN A 178 -13.73 18.89 -17.33
N VAL A 179 -12.87 18.02 -17.86
CA VAL A 179 -12.16 16.99 -17.10
C VAL A 179 -10.67 17.01 -17.45
N LEU A 180 -9.81 16.40 -16.61
CA LEU A 180 -8.39 16.31 -16.94
C LEU A 180 -8.16 15.41 -18.16
N ALA A 181 -8.83 14.27 -18.19
CA ALA A 181 -8.72 13.27 -19.24
C ALA A 181 -10.03 12.50 -19.37
N VAL A 182 -10.16 11.76 -20.45
CA VAL A 182 -11.20 10.75 -20.70
C VAL A 182 -10.53 9.44 -21.07
N SER A 183 -11.20 8.33 -20.79
CA SER A 183 -10.69 6.99 -21.12
C SER A 183 -10.42 6.83 -22.61
N THR A 184 -9.38 6.11 -22.97
CA THR A 184 -9.13 5.67 -24.35
C THR A 184 -10.21 4.72 -24.87
N ALA A 185 -11.03 4.14 -24.00
CA ALA A 185 -12.24 3.44 -24.36
C ALA A 185 -13.35 4.42 -24.76
N GLY A 186 -13.31 4.93 -25.98
CA GLY A 186 -14.30 5.87 -26.53
C GLY A 186 -13.81 7.32 -26.71
N MET A 187 -12.52 7.58 -26.59
CA MET A 187 -11.94 8.90 -26.79
C MET A 187 -12.09 9.40 -28.22
N LEU A 188 -12.73 10.54 -28.41
CA LEU A 188 -12.75 11.29 -29.66
C LEU A 188 -11.72 12.43 -29.56
N ILE A 189 -10.70 12.42 -30.42
CA ILE A 189 -9.63 13.42 -30.44
C ILE A 189 -9.45 14.01 -31.85
N LYS A 190 -9.22 15.32 -31.94
CA LYS A 190 -8.81 15.96 -33.22
C LYS A 190 -7.54 15.31 -33.71
N ARG A 191 -7.53 14.88 -34.98
CA ARG A 191 -6.33 14.28 -35.60
C ARG A 191 -5.14 15.23 -35.56
N SER A 192 -5.35 16.50 -35.90
CA SER A 192 -4.30 17.53 -35.85
C SER A 192 -3.69 17.69 -34.48
N LEU A 193 -4.50 17.68 -33.42
CA LEU A 193 -4.03 17.70 -32.03
C LEU A 193 -3.24 16.44 -31.69
N PHE A 194 -3.76 15.26 -32.07
CA PHE A 194 -3.07 13.99 -31.81
C PHE A 194 -1.66 13.98 -32.43
N GLU A 195 -1.55 14.45 -33.67
CA GLU A 195 -0.27 14.57 -34.38
C GLU A 195 0.64 15.66 -33.77
N GLU A 196 0.09 16.83 -33.40
CA GLU A 196 0.81 17.92 -32.71
C GLU A 196 1.41 17.47 -31.40
N LEU A 197 0.65 16.72 -30.62
CA LEU A 197 1.11 16.13 -29.36
C LEU A 197 2.02 14.91 -29.58
N GLY A 198 2.19 14.41 -30.83
CA GLY A 198 2.95 13.22 -31.19
C GLY A 198 2.36 11.91 -30.66
N GLY A 199 1.07 11.88 -30.50
CA GLY A 199 0.34 10.71 -30.06
C GLY A 199 0.54 10.39 -28.58
N PHE A 200 0.35 9.12 -28.23
CA PHE A 200 0.63 8.59 -26.91
C PHE A 200 2.14 8.49 -26.64
N ASP A 201 2.55 8.65 -25.38
CA ASP A 201 3.96 8.50 -25.01
C ASP A 201 4.39 7.02 -25.10
N PRO A 202 5.42 6.68 -25.90
CA PRO A 202 5.87 5.30 -26.05
C PRO A 202 6.34 4.63 -24.73
N SER A 203 6.64 5.42 -23.70
CA SER A 203 7.01 4.90 -22.38
C SER A 203 5.81 4.40 -21.57
N LEU A 204 4.57 4.71 -22.01
CA LEU A 204 3.31 4.29 -21.43
C LEU A 204 2.67 3.21 -22.32
N GLU A 205 3.14 1.98 -22.17
CA GLU A 205 2.68 0.86 -23.02
C GLU A 205 1.24 0.45 -22.73
N LEU A 206 0.81 0.58 -21.47
CA LEU A 206 -0.53 0.26 -20.97
C LEU A 206 -0.78 1.06 -19.69
N PHE A 207 -2.02 1.53 -19.48
CA PHE A 207 -2.46 2.37 -18.36
C PHE A 207 -1.83 3.76 -18.31
N ARG A 208 -2.61 4.76 -17.90
CA ARG A 208 -2.24 6.17 -17.68
C ARG A 208 -1.87 6.97 -18.93
N ASP A 209 -1.90 6.37 -20.10
CA ASP A 209 -1.71 7.02 -21.39
C ASP A 209 -2.82 8.05 -21.69
N ASP A 210 -4.05 7.77 -21.29
CA ASP A 210 -5.21 8.66 -21.31
C ASP A 210 -4.99 9.95 -20.48
N ILE A 211 -4.55 9.80 -19.24
CA ILE A 211 -4.27 10.91 -18.32
C ILE A 211 -3.11 11.75 -18.85
N ASP A 212 -2.07 11.10 -19.37
CA ASP A 212 -0.93 11.81 -19.96
C ASP A 212 -1.33 12.64 -21.18
N LEU A 213 -2.12 12.06 -22.09
CA LEU A 213 -2.57 12.73 -23.30
C LEU A 213 -3.48 13.92 -22.97
N GLY A 214 -4.45 13.73 -22.08
CA GLY A 214 -5.34 14.78 -21.60
C GLY A 214 -4.58 15.93 -20.93
N TRP A 215 -3.60 15.62 -20.10
CA TRP A 215 -2.73 16.62 -19.46
C TRP A 215 -1.97 17.44 -20.50
N ARG A 216 -1.37 16.77 -21.50
CA ARG A 216 -0.66 17.44 -22.60
C ARG A 216 -1.58 18.31 -23.45
N ALA A 217 -2.81 17.86 -23.72
CA ALA A 217 -3.80 18.65 -24.46
C ALA A 217 -4.13 19.95 -23.73
N HIS A 218 -4.38 19.91 -22.42
CA HIS A 218 -4.63 21.11 -21.62
C HIS A 218 -3.45 22.10 -21.66
N ILE A 219 -2.22 21.59 -21.55
CA ILE A 219 -1.02 22.46 -21.62
C ILE A 219 -0.79 23.01 -23.00
N ALA A 220 -1.23 22.34 -24.07
CA ALA A 220 -1.23 22.83 -25.43
C ALA A 220 -2.35 23.87 -25.70
N GLY A 221 -3.25 24.10 -24.74
CA GLY A 221 -4.31 25.12 -24.84
C GLY A 221 -5.68 24.57 -25.25
N TYR A 222 -5.82 23.27 -25.37
CA TYR A 222 -7.10 22.63 -25.72
C TYR A 222 -7.86 22.20 -24.46
N SER A 223 -9.19 22.15 -24.57
CA SER A 223 -10.06 21.63 -23.53
C SER A 223 -10.33 20.14 -23.74
N VAL A 224 -10.46 19.42 -22.64
CA VAL A 224 -10.90 18.02 -22.59
C VAL A 224 -12.26 17.95 -21.90
N ILE A 225 -13.25 17.34 -22.53
CA ILE A 225 -14.61 17.25 -22.00
C ILE A 225 -15.09 15.80 -21.90
N CYS A 226 -15.89 15.53 -20.87
CA CYS A 226 -16.75 14.35 -20.81
C CYS A 226 -18.18 14.74 -21.17
N VAL A 227 -18.78 13.99 -22.11
CA VAL A 227 -20.14 14.20 -22.61
C VAL A 227 -21.04 13.13 -21.99
N GLY A 228 -21.78 13.50 -20.94
CA GLY A 228 -22.57 12.56 -20.15
C GLY A 228 -23.71 11.86 -20.93
N GLU A 229 -24.27 12.54 -21.94
CA GLU A 229 -25.29 11.93 -22.83
C GLU A 229 -24.69 10.93 -23.85
N ALA A 230 -23.37 10.97 -24.11
CA ALA A 230 -22.71 9.96 -24.92
C ALA A 230 -22.38 8.77 -24.02
N ILE A 231 -22.99 7.62 -24.26
CA ILE A 231 -22.87 6.43 -23.41
C ILE A 231 -22.01 5.38 -24.14
N LEU A 232 -21.15 4.72 -23.37
CA LEU A 232 -20.36 3.58 -23.82
C LEU A 232 -20.32 2.51 -22.72
N TYR A 233 -20.47 1.26 -23.10
CA TYR A 233 -20.39 0.10 -22.21
C TYR A 233 -19.00 -0.53 -22.28
N HIS A 234 -18.36 -0.80 -21.13
CA HIS A 234 -16.99 -1.30 -21.06
C HIS A 234 -16.88 -2.52 -20.15
N ALA A 235 -16.21 -3.58 -20.60
CA ALA A 235 -16.05 -4.82 -19.85
C ALA A 235 -14.78 -4.85 -18.97
N GLU A 236 -13.87 -3.88 -19.15
CA GLU A 236 -12.63 -3.72 -18.36
C GLU A 236 -11.80 -5.02 -18.25
N ALA A 237 -11.68 -5.74 -19.36
CA ALA A 237 -11.09 -7.07 -19.38
C ALA A 237 -9.62 -7.11 -18.94
N SER A 238 -8.85 -6.04 -19.21
CA SER A 238 -7.42 -5.94 -18.85
C SER A 238 -7.22 -5.63 -17.37
N SER A 239 -8.01 -4.73 -16.79
CA SER A 239 -7.94 -4.37 -15.38
C SER A 239 -8.45 -5.47 -14.47
N SER A 240 -9.45 -6.21 -14.94
CA SER A 240 -10.06 -7.33 -14.20
C SER A 240 -9.25 -8.64 -14.27
N GLU A 241 -8.01 -8.65 -14.80
CA GLU A 241 -7.18 -9.86 -15.03
C GLU A 241 -7.89 -10.98 -15.78
N ARG A 242 -8.95 -10.66 -16.52
CA ARG A 242 -9.66 -11.59 -17.41
C ARG A 242 -8.87 -11.87 -18.68
N ARG A 243 -7.82 -11.09 -18.91
CA ARG A 243 -6.95 -11.15 -20.08
C ARG A 243 -5.49 -11.11 -19.63
N SER A 244 -4.61 -11.87 -20.34
CA SER A 244 -3.17 -11.79 -20.10
C SER A 244 -2.63 -10.44 -20.57
N ILE A 245 -1.70 -9.86 -19.79
CA ILE A 245 -0.98 -8.65 -20.16
C ILE A 245 0.37 -9.04 -20.73
N ASP A 246 0.55 -8.84 -22.02
CA ASP A 246 1.78 -9.15 -22.74
C ASP A 246 2.43 -7.85 -23.25
N VAL A 247 3.27 -7.24 -22.42
CA VAL A 247 4.08 -6.07 -22.78
C VAL A 247 5.56 -6.44 -22.88
N ARG A 248 6.39 -5.54 -23.47
CA ARG A 248 7.81 -5.81 -23.73
C ARG A 248 8.61 -6.19 -22.48
N ASP A 249 8.29 -5.61 -21.34
CA ASP A 249 8.94 -5.92 -20.06
C ASP A 249 8.25 -7.13 -19.37
N ALA A 250 8.36 -8.29 -19.98
CA ALA A 250 7.70 -9.55 -19.59
C ALA A 250 7.93 -10.02 -18.14
N ILE A 251 8.93 -9.50 -17.45
CA ILE A 251 9.17 -9.79 -16.03
C ILE A 251 8.08 -9.13 -15.14
N LEU A 252 7.27 -8.23 -15.70
CA LEU A 252 6.40 -7.31 -14.99
C LEU A 252 4.92 -7.51 -15.36
N HIS A 253 4.49 -8.76 -15.57
CA HIS A 253 3.09 -9.09 -15.90
C HIS A 253 2.07 -8.77 -14.80
N ARG A 254 2.39 -7.84 -13.90
CA ARG A 254 1.51 -7.43 -12.82
C ARG A 254 0.87 -6.10 -13.13
N PRO A 255 -0.46 -6.03 -13.31
CA PRO A 255 -1.19 -4.80 -13.63
C PRO A 255 -0.86 -3.66 -12.66
N LEU A 256 -0.84 -3.96 -11.36
CA LEU A 256 -0.55 -2.97 -10.33
C LEU A 256 0.83 -2.33 -10.47
N LEU A 257 1.86 -3.10 -10.75
CA LEU A 257 3.22 -2.55 -10.90
C LEU A 257 3.31 -1.58 -12.07
N LEU A 258 2.72 -1.95 -13.23
CA LEU A 258 2.69 -1.09 -14.42
C LEU A 258 1.90 0.19 -14.15
N ASP A 259 0.73 0.06 -13.52
CA ASP A 259 -0.10 1.21 -13.18
C ASP A 259 0.63 2.19 -12.24
N ARG A 260 1.27 1.69 -11.17
CA ARG A 260 2.05 2.53 -10.24
C ARG A 260 3.27 3.19 -10.88
N ARG A 261 4.02 2.43 -11.69
CA ARG A 261 5.13 2.99 -12.47
C ARG A 261 4.65 4.12 -13.38
N ASN A 262 3.57 3.87 -14.12
CA ASN A 262 3.05 4.81 -15.11
C ASN A 262 2.42 6.03 -14.45
N ALA A 263 1.72 5.87 -13.32
CA ALA A 263 1.20 6.99 -12.53
C ALA A 263 2.33 7.92 -12.03
N ALA A 264 3.40 7.35 -11.50
CA ALA A 264 4.57 8.12 -11.09
C ALA A 264 5.29 8.76 -12.28
N PHE A 265 5.40 8.05 -13.42
CA PHE A 265 5.96 8.58 -14.66
C PHE A 265 5.17 9.80 -15.16
N VAL A 266 3.83 9.71 -15.23
CA VAL A 266 2.97 10.81 -15.68
C VAL A 266 3.14 12.05 -14.82
N LEU A 267 3.15 11.91 -13.49
CA LEU A 267 3.40 13.02 -12.57
C LEU A 267 4.79 13.63 -12.77
N LEU A 268 5.83 12.82 -12.86
CA LEU A 268 7.21 13.30 -13.03
C LEU A 268 7.44 13.90 -14.42
N ALA A 269 6.84 13.34 -15.48
CA ALA A 269 7.00 13.82 -16.85
C ALA A 269 6.29 15.15 -17.10
N ASN A 270 5.12 15.37 -16.50
CA ASN A 270 4.27 16.55 -16.77
C ASN A 270 4.45 17.68 -15.74
N SER A 271 4.99 17.40 -14.55
CA SER A 271 5.21 18.39 -13.50
C SER A 271 6.27 19.44 -13.90
N SER A 272 6.10 20.66 -13.37
CA SER A 272 7.10 21.72 -13.52
C SER A 272 8.42 21.31 -12.88
N TRP A 273 9.56 21.71 -13.45
CA TRP A 273 10.87 21.32 -12.95
C TRP A 273 11.15 21.79 -11.50
N TRP A 274 10.57 22.92 -11.11
CA TRP A 274 10.71 23.46 -9.75
C TRP A 274 10.07 22.58 -8.66
N ILE A 275 8.95 21.94 -8.97
CA ILE A 275 8.23 21.08 -8.03
C ILE A 275 8.61 19.61 -8.15
N LEU A 276 9.42 19.26 -9.17
CA LEU A 276 9.84 17.89 -9.45
C LEU A 276 10.49 17.18 -8.24
N PRO A 277 11.45 17.82 -7.50
CA PRO A 277 12.03 17.17 -6.32
C PRO A 277 10.98 16.87 -5.25
N TRP A 278 10.02 17.78 -5.05
CA TRP A 278 8.93 17.58 -4.10
C TRP A 278 8.02 16.43 -4.51
N VAL A 279 7.63 16.37 -5.77
CA VAL A 279 6.81 15.28 -6.32
C VAL A 279 7.54 13.94 -6.17
N ALA A 280 8.84 13.89 -6.44
CA ALA A 280 9.63 12.68 -6.28
C ALA A 280 9.68 12.19 -4.82
N VAL A 281 9.91 13.10 -3.87
CA VAL A 281 9.88 12.77 -2.43
C VAL A 281 8.49 12.31 -2.00
N GLN A 282 7.44 12.99 -2.43
CA GLN A 282 6.05 12.62 -2.12
C GLN A 282 5.71 11.23 -2.65
N LEU A 283 6.08 10.91 -3.88
CA LEU A 283 5.88 9.59 -4.47
C LEU A 283 6.64 8.50 -3.70
N LEU A 284 7.89 8.77 -3.31
CA LEU A 284 8.69 7.83 -2.52
C LEU A 284 8.04 7.56 -1.16
N VAL A 285 7.66 8.61 -0.42
CA VAL A 285 7.03 8.49 0.90
C VAL A 285 5.70 7.74 0.81
N THR A 286 4.85 8.06 -0.19
CA THR A 286 3.57 7.37 -0.36
C THR A 286 3.75 5.92 -0.78
N SER A 287 4.73 5.60 -1.63
CA SER A 287 5.05 4.23 -2.03
C SER A 287 5.55 3.40 -0.84
N ILE A 288 6.44 3.95 -0.01
CA ILE A 288 6.88 3.29 1.23
C ILE A 288 5.68 3.07 2.17
N GLY A 289 4.83 4.08 2.36
CA GLY A 289 3.63 3.97 3.20
C GLY A 289 2.69 2.86 2.73
N ARG A 290 2.38 2.80 1.42
CA ARG A 290 1.57 1.72 0.83
C ARG A 290 2.24 0.36 0.96
N SER A 291 3.56 0.27 0.74
CA SER A 291 4.31 -0.98 0.93
C SER A 291 4.19 -1.51 2.37
N ILE A 292 4.30 -0.63 3.37
CA ILE A 292 4.11 -1.01 4.78
C ILE A 292 2.68 -1.51 5.01
N ILE A 293 1.66 -0.83 4.46
CA ILE A 293 0.26 -1.26 4.57
C ILE A 293 0.06 -2.65 3.94
N TYR A 294 0.62 -2.90 2.74
CA TYR A 294 0.55 -4.20 2.09
C TYR A 294 1.28 -5.30 2.89
N LEU A 295 2.43 -5.00 3.50
CA LEU A 295 3.13 -5.94 4.38
C LEU A 295 2.30 -6.28 5.62
N LEU A 296 1.67 -5.28 6.25
CA LEU A 296 0.77 -5.47 7.38
C LEU A 296 -0.47 -6.29 6.98
N ALA A 297 -0.97 -6.08 5.76
CA ALA A 297 -2.06 -6.87 5.18
C ALA A 297 -1.62 -8.27 4.71
N LYS A 298 -0.34 -8.67 4.92
CA LYS A 298 0.24 -9.94 4.47
C LYS A 298 0.20 -10.14 2.95
N LEU A 299 0.40 -9.06 2.20
CA LEU A 299 0.44 -9.02 0.75
C LEU A 299 1.85 -8.62 0.27
N PRO A 300 2.91 -9.42 0.52
CA PRO A 300 4.29 -9.05 0.23
C PRO A 300 4.56 -8.84 -1.26
N GLY A 301 3.80 -9.51 -2.14
CA GLY A 301 3.89 -9.30 -3.59
C GLY A 301 3.51 -7.88 -4.00
N TYR A 302 2.42 -7.34 -3.47
CA TYR A 302 1.99 -5.96 -3.75
C TYR A 302 2.94 -4.93 -3.13
N ALA A 303 3.50 -5.20 -1.95
CA ALA A 303 4.52 -4.35 -1.34
C ALA A 303 5.80 -4.28 -2.20
N ALA A 304 6.21 -5.42 -2.76
CA ALA A 304 7.35 -5.48 -3.68
C ALA A 304 7.07 -4.71 -4.98
N ASP A 305 5.84 -4.79 -5.53
CA ASP A 305 5.43 -4.06 -6.72
C ASP A 305 5.48 -2.54 -6.53
N GLU A 306 5.05 -2.02 -5.38
CA GLU A 306 5.15 -0.59 -5.04
C GLU A 306 6.60 -0.09 -5.05
N ILE A 307 7.52 -0.84 -4.45
CA ILE A 307 8.94 -0.47 -4.40
C ILE A 307 9.58 -0.62 -5.79
N ALA A 308 9.26 -1.70 -6.50
CA ALA A 308 9.77 -1.95 -7.85
C ALA A 308 9.32 -0.88 -8.84
N ALA A 309 8.09 -0.37 -8.75
CA ALA A 309 7.57 0.69 -9.60
C ALA A 309 8.44 1.95 -9.54
N ILE A 310 8.82 2.39 -8.34
CA ILE A 310 9.72 3.54 -8.16
C ILE A 310 11.14 3.20 -8.59
N GLY A 311 11.63 2.00 -8.27
CA GLY A 311 12.95 1.53 -8.67
C GLY A 311 13.15 1.59 -10.19
N LEU A 312 12.18 1.11 -10.97
CA LEU A 312 12.24 1.13 -12.44
C LEU A 312 12.38 2.55 -13.02
N LEU A 313 11.75 3.55 -12.41
CA LEU A 313 11.89 4.95 -12.84
C LEU A 313 13.29 5.51 -12.52
N ILE A 314 13.86 5.11 -11.39
CA ILE A 314 15.23 5.51 -11.00
C ILE A 314 16.27 4.88 -11.94
N PHE A 315 16.06 3.61 -12.34
CA PHE A 315 17.01 2.90 -13.22
C PHE A 315 16.88 3.25 -14.71
N LYS A 316 15.74 3.82 -15.16
CA LYS A 316 15.53 4.26 -16.55
C LYS A 316 15.25 5.78 -16.66
N PRO A 317 16.12 6.67 -16.17
CA PRO A 317 15.88 8.12 -16.18
C PRO A 317 15.90 8.71 -17.60
N ALA A 318 16.54 8.03 -18.55
CA ALA A 318 16.64 8.50 -19.93
C ALA A 318 15.27 8.65 -20.60
N ASP A 319 14.35 7.70 -20.38
CA ASP A 319 13.01 7.74 -20.95
C ASP A 319 12.22 8.93 -20.39
N LEU A 320 12.31 9.18 -19.09
CA LEU A 320 11.68 10.33 -18.44
C LEU A 320 12.24 11.66 -18.99
N ILE A 321 13.56 11.76 -19.14
CA ILE A 321 14.22 12.98 -19.69
C ILE A 321 13.81 13.20 -21.13
N LYS A 322 13.78 12.15 -21.97
CA LYS A 322 13.34 12.21 -23.37
C LYS A 322 11.90 12.69 -23.47
N SER A 323 11.00 12.09 -22.69
CA SER A 323 9.59 12.47 -22.63
C SER A 323 9.40 13.92 -22.19
N ARG A 324 10.14 14.39 -21.17
CA ARG A 324 10.08 15.80 -20.73
C ARG A 324 10.57 16.77 -21.79
N ARG A 325 11.64 16.43 -22.52
CA ARG A 325 12.14 17.28 -23.65
C ARG A 325 11.11 17.38 -24.76
N TYR A 326 10.50 16.27 -25.12
CA TYR A 326 9.46 16.19 -26.13
C TYR A 326 8.26 17.09 -25.79
N ARG A 327 7.75 17.01 -24.55
CA ARG A 327 6.62 17.83 -24.06
C ARG A 327 6.90 19.34 -24.02
N LYS A 328 8.17 19.73 -24.09
CA LYS A 328 8.54 21.15 -24.07
C LYS A 328 8.12 21.87 -25.36
N SER A 329 8.11 21.19 -26.52
CA SER A 329 7.81 21.76 -27.82
C SER A 329 6.33 22.15 -28.01
N SER A 330 5.40 21.35 -27.46
CA SER A 330 3.94 21.57 -27.53
C SER A 330 3.37 22.41 -26.38
N ARG A 331 4.23 22.92 -25.49
CA ARG A 331 3.79 23.62 -24.29
C ARG A 331 3.47 25.08 -24.53
N VAL A 332 2.20 25.44 -24.52
CA VAL A 332 1.70 26.83 -24.67
C VAL A 332 1.34 27.41 -23.30
N LEU A 333 0.67 26.64 -22.44
CA LEU A 333 0.18 27.11 -21.15
C LEU A 333 1.04 26.59 -19.95
N THR A 334 0.89 27.25 -18.81
CA THR A 334 1.59 26.87 -17.59
C THR A 334 0.90 25.69 -16.91
N ALA A 335 1.63 24.90 -16.10
CA ALA A 335 1.07 23.79 -15.35
C ALA A 335 -0.06 24.17 -14.35
N ARG A 336 -0.29 25.49 -14.13
CA ARG A 336 -1.39 25.98 -13.28
C ARG A 336 -2.78 25.64 -13.84
N VAL A 337 -2.90 25.47 -15.16
CA VAL A 337 -4.15 25.10 -15.84
C VAL A 337 -4.69 23.75 -15.36
N ILE A 338 -3.83 22.86 -14.92
CA ILE A 338 -4.20 21.53 -14.44
C ILE A 338 -4.76 21.55 -13.00
N LYS A 339 -4.41 22.58 -12.20
CA LYS A 339 -4.78 22.63 -10.78
C LYS A 339 -6.29 22.48 -10.50
N PRO A 340 -7.21 23.04 -11.32
CA PRO A 340 -8.66 22.85 -11.09
C PRO A 340 -9.12 21.39 -11.23
N PHE A 341 -8.40 20.57 -11.98
CA PHE A 341 -8.76 19.17 -12.23
C PHE A 341 -8.19 18.19 -11.19
N ILE A 342 -7.21 18.64 -10.39
CA ILE A 342 -6.65 17.81 -9.31
C ILE A 342 -7.61 17.88 -8.13
N PRO A 343 -8.12 16.73 -7.62
CA PRO A 343 -9.06 16.71 -6.53
C PRO A 343 -8.48 17.31 -5.24
N ALA A 344 -9.28 18.07 -4.52
CA ALA A 344 -8.87 18.67 -3.26
C ALA A 344 -8.47 17.59 -2.23
N ARG A 345 -7.44 17.87 -1.41
CA ARG A 345 -6.97 16.93 -0.37
C ARG A 345 -8.09 16.51 0.59
N SER A 346 -9.01 17.42 0.90
CA SER A 346 -10.18 17.11 1.74
C SER A 346 -11.10 16.06 1.10
N ALA A 347 -11.32 16.12 -0.22
CA ALA A 347 -12.12 15.12 -0.94
C ALA A 347 -11.42 13.75 -0.94
N GLN A 348 -10.09 13.72 -1.13
CA GLN A 348 -9.31 12.50 -1.07
C GLN A 348 -9.36 11.85 0.33
N ILE A 349 -9.18 12.64 1.40
CA ILE A 349 -9.29 12.15 2.79
C ILE A 349 -10.70 11.66 3.08
N ARG A 350 -11.72 12.39 2.65
CA ARG A 350 -13.12 11.99 2.82
C ARG A 350 -13.41 10.65 2.15
N SER A 351 -12.99 10.45 0.91
CA SER A 351 -13.14 9.18 0.19
C SER A 351 -12.43 8.03 0.91
N ILE A 352 -11.21 8.24 1.43
CA ILE A 352 -10.49 7.24 2.22
C ILE A 352 -11.26 6.89 3.49
N ILE A 353 -11.78 7.90 4.22
CA ILE A 353 -12.56 7.69 5.44
C ILE A 353 -13.86 6.94 5.14
N GLU A 354 -14.57 7.31 4.07
CA GLU A 354 -15.80 6.65 3.63
C GLU A 354 -15.54 5.18 3.26
N LYS A 355 -14.46 4.90 2.51
CA LYS A 355 -14.03 3.54 2.18
C LYS A 355 -13.65 2.72 3.41
N ILE A 356 -12.95 3.30 4.37
CA ILE A 356 -12.63 2.64 5.64
C ILE A 356 -13.90 2.42 6.47
N SER A 357 -14.78 3.41 6.56
CA SER A 357 -16.02 3.30 7.34
C SER A 357 -16.98 2.28 6.74
N SER A 358 -17.15 2.24 5.42
CA SER A 358 -17.97 1.24 4.73
C SER A 358 -17.40 -0.17 4.89
N ALA A 359 -16.08 -0.32 4.81
CA ALA A 359 -15.40 -1.60 5.08
C ALA A 359 -15.58 -2.05 6.54
N LEU A 360 -15.51 -1.12 7.50
CA LEU A 360 -15.78 -1.39 8.91
C LEU A 360 -17.25 -1.73 9.15
N LEU A 361 -18.19 -0.94 8.63
CA LEU A 361 -19.63 -1.19 8.77
C LEU A 361 -20.03 -2.53 8.15
N ASN A 362 -19.48 -2.86 6.98
CA ASN A 362 -19.70 -4.16 6.35
C ASN A 362 -19.05 -5.32 7.13
N ALA A 363 -17.99 -5.06 7.90
CA ALA A 363 -17.39 -6.04 8.80
C ALA A 363 -18.26 -6.32 10.05
N PHE A 364 -19.09 -5.36 10.46
CA PHE A 364 -19.96 -5.46 11.65
C PHE A 364 -21.42 -5.85 11.35
N LYS A 365 -21.87 -5.87 10.07
CA LYS A 365 -23.21 -6.35 9.73
C LYS A 365 -23.32 -7.85 9.92
N PRO A 366 -24.29 -8.35 10.71
CA PRO A 366 -24.49 -9.80 10.85
C PRO A 366 -25.03 -10.39 9.54
N ASN A 367 -24.59 -11.60 9.25
CA ASN A 367 -24.67 -12.40 8.03
C ASN A 367 -26.11 -12.76 7.58
N ARG A 368 -27.05 -11.82 7.48
CA ARG A 368 -28.40 -12.11 6.94
C ARG A 368 -28.47 -12.11 5.41
N GLN A 369 -27.47 -11.56 4.72
CA GLN A 369 -27.45 -11.48 3.25
C GLN A 369 -26.76 -12.67 2.54
N GLU A 370 -26.03 -13.55 3.26
CA GLU A 370 -25.39 -14.72 2.63
C GLU A 370 -26.39 -15.76 2.08
N VAL A 371 -27.62 -15.79 2.59
CA VAL A 371 -28.64 -16.75 2.14
C VAL A 371 -29.31 -16.31 0.82
N GLU A 372 -29.45 -15.01 0.57
CA GLU A 372 -30.03 -14.48 -0.67
C GLU A 372 -28.99 -14.38 -1.80
N VAL A 373 -27.74 -14.03 -1.46
CA VAL A 373 -26.63 -13.96 -2.44
C VAL A 373 -26.26 -15.35 -2.96
N ASN A 374 -26.38 -16.42 -2.16
CA ASN A 374 -26.14 -17.78 -2.65
C ASN A 374 -27.24 -18.28 -3.61
N ARG A 375 -28.45 -17.70 -3.60
CA ARG A 375 -29.47 -17.98 -4.63
C ARG A 375 -29.24 -17.21 -5.94
N ALA A 376 -28.63 -16.01 -5.86
CA ALA A 376 -28.23 -15.22 -7.03
C ALA A 376 -26.90 -15.72 -7.65
N LYS A 377 -26.07 -16.47 -6.92
CA LYS A 377 -24.77 -16.99 -7.38
C LYS A 377 -24.84 -17.99 -8.55
N ASN A 378 -25.98 -18.55 -8.83
CA ASN A 378 -26.15 -19.41 -10.00
C ASN A 378 -26.37 -18.65 -11.31
N TYR A 379 -26.47 -17.31 -11.30
CA TYR A 379 -26.70 -16.49 -12.50
C TYR A 379 -25.68 -15.35 -12.71
N SER A 380 -24.78 -15.09 -11.76
CA SER A 380 -23.82 -13.98 -11.90
C SER A 380 -22.47 -14.33 -11.27
N ASP A 381 -21.74 -15.26 -11.88
CA ASP A 381 -20.33 -15.53 -11.54
C ASP A 381 -19.38 -14.53 -12.22
N ILE A 382 -19.86 -13.30 -12.45
CA ILE A 382 -19.14 -12.23 -13.13
C ILE A 382 -19.17 -11.00 -12.23
N GLY A 383 -18.25 -10.99 -11.26
CA GLY A 383 -18.01 -9.83 -10.42
C GLY A 383 -17.36 -8.70 -11.22
N VAL A 384 -18.05 -7.59 -11.36
CA VAL A 384 -17.49 -6.34 -11.87
C VAL A 384 -16.55 -5.77 -10.81
N ILE A 385 -15.32 -5.50 -11.19
CA ILE A 385 -14.34 -4.84 -10.32
C ILE A 385 -14.28 -3.38 -10.72
N ASP A 386 -14.63 -2.53 -9.77
CA ASP A 386 -14.58 -1.08 -9.92
C ASP A 386 -13.12 -0.60 -9.92
N GLU A 387 -12.66 0.01 -11.02
CA GLU A 387 -11.33 0.63 -11.16
C GLU A 387 -11.10 1.79 -10.17
N SER A 388 -12.13 2.27 -9.48
CA SER A 388 -11.98 3.29 -8.42
C SER A 388 -11.17 2.80 -7.22
N PHE A 389 -10.83 1.50 -7.18
CA PHE A 389 -9.98 0.84 -6.20
C PHE A 389 -8.54 0.62 -6.68
N ASP A 390 -7.96 1.57 -7.37
CA ASP A 390 -6.53 1.53 -7.69
C ASP A 390 -5.62 1.37 -6.47
N GLU A 391 -6.14 1.49 -5.27
CA GLU A 391 -5.32 1.40 -4.06
C GLU A 391 -5.43 0.09 -3.32
N ILE A 392 -6.55 -0.61 -3.43
CA ILE A 392 -6.71 -1.89 -2.75
C ILE A 392 -7.69 -2.71 -3.57
N ASP A 393 -7.22 -3.32 -4.65
CA ASP A 393 -7.98 -4.38 -5.32
C ASP A 393 -8.06 -5.58 -4.37
N PHE A 394 -9.06 -5.57 -3.51
CA PHE A 394 -9.42 -6.72 -2.70
C PHE A 394 -10.16 -7.74 -3.57
N LYS A 395 -9.46 -8.25 -4.56
CA LYS A 395 -9.96 -9.35 -5.37
C LYS A 395 -10.33 -10.52 -4.49
N SER A 396 -11.59 -10.80 -4.57
CA SER A 396 -12.30 -11.94 -4.05
C SER A 396 -12.76 -11.86 -2.60
N GLU A 397 -14.01 -12.25 -2.40
CA GLU A 397 -14.60 -12.55 -1.08
C GLU A 397 -13.70 -13.43 -0.19
N LYS A 398 -12.82 -14.26 -0.79
CA LYS A 398 -11.85 -15.09 -0.07
C LYS A 398 -10.71 -14.28 0.57
N ARG A 399 -10.32 -13.11 0.03
CA ARG A 399 -9.28 -12.24 0.63
C ARG A 399 -9.88 -11.32 1.69
N PHE A 400 -11.08 -10.80 1.47
CA PHE A 400 -11.82 -10.04 2.50
C PHE A 400 -12.21 -10.91 3.70
N THR A 401 -12.52 -12.19 3.49
CA THR A 401 -12.71 -13.11 4.62
C THR A 401 -11.43 -13.30 5.41
N LYS A 402 -10.24 -13.26 4.78
CA LYS A 402 -8.95 -13.27 5.51
C LYS A 402 -8.69 -11.96 6.24
N PHE A 403 -9.01 -10.80 5.67
CA PHE A 403 -8.89 -9.51 6.36
C PHE A 403 -9.96 -9.36 7.46
N ARG A 404 -11.20 -9.75 7.20
CA ARG A 404 -12.25 -9.88 8.24
C ARG A 404 -11.84 -10.86 9.33
N ALA A 405 -11.23 -11.99 8.98
CA ALA A 405 -10.66 -12.92 9.94
C ALA A 405 -9.47 -12.30 10.68
N LEU A 406 -8.69 -11.43 10.03
CA LEU A 406 -7.55 -10.74 10.63
C LEU A 406 -8.02 -9.65 11.60
N VAL A 407 -9.02 -8.82 11.23
CA VAL A 407 -9.63 -7.79 12.11
C VAL A 407 -10.49 -8.43 13.20
N LYS A 408 -11.13 -9.57 12.91
CA LYS A 408 -11.80 -10.41 13.91
C LYS A 408 -10.82 -11.14 14.84
N GLN A 409 -9.50 -11.07 14.57
CA GLN A 409 -8.51 -11.58 15.52
C GLN A 409 -8.33 -10.56 16.66
N PRO A 410 -8.73 -10.88 17.90
CA PRO A 410 -8.64 -9.95 19.03
C PRO A 410 -7.24 -9.39 19.23
N PHE A 411 -6.21 -10.15 18.85
CA PHE A 411 -4.80 -9.74 18.92
C PHE A 411 -4.49 -8.51 18.08
N LEU A 412 -4.97 -8.46 16.83
CA LEU A 412 -4.71 -7.32 15.94
C LEU A 412 -5.48 -6.07 16.38
N PHE A 413 -6.71 -6.26 16.84
CA PHE A 413 -7.48 -5.18 17.45
C PHE A 413 -6.72 -4.62 18.67
N GLY A 414 -6.20 -5.48 19.53
CA GLY A 414 -5.38 -5.08 20.67
C GLY A 414 -4.12 -4.30 20.27
N ILE A 415 -3.39 -4.76 19.24
CA ILE A 415 -2.22 -4.02 18.71
C ILE A 415 -2.63 -2.64 18.20
N LEU A 416 -3.72 -2.53 17.44
CA LEU A 416 -4.19 -1.26 16.91
C LEU A 416 -4.54 -0.27 18.04
N VAL A 417 -5.25 -0.73 19.07
CA VAL A 417 -5.58 0.08 20.25
C VAL A 417 -4.31 0.58 20.95
N ILE A 418 -3.35 -0.32 21.21
CA ILE A 418 -2.09 0.05 21.87
C ILE A 418 -1.25 0.99 20.99
N LEU A 419 -1.22 0.80 19.66
CA LEU A 419 -0.52 1.67 18.74
C LEU A 419 -1.08 3.11 18.77
N ILE A 420 -2.42 3.25 18.72
CA ILE A 420 -3.09 4.55 18.83
C ILE A 420 -2.75 5.21 20.16
N ILE A 421 -2.88 4.49 21.26
CA ILE A 421 -2.57 5.02 22.59
C ILE A 421 -1.09 5.40 22.70
N SER A 422 -0.17 4.56 22.22
CA SER A 422 1.26 4.84 22.22
C SER A 422 1.60 6.09 21.41
N THR A 423 0.95 6.29 20.25
CA THR A 423 1.16 7.47 19.40
C THR A 423 0.68 8.75 20.10
N ILE A 424 -0.53 8.73 20.68
CA ILE A 424 -1.07 9.87 21.42
C ILE A 424 -0.21 10.20 22.64
N TYR A 425 0.20 9.17 23.38
CA TYR A 425 1.00 9.31 24.58
C TYR A 425 2.42 9.79 24.30
N SER A 426 3.00 9.42 23.16
CA SER A 426 4.36 9.79 22.76
C SER A 426 4.46 11.07 21.92
N ARG A 427 3.35 11.75 21.63
CA ARG A 427 3.30 12.94 20.74
C ARG A 427 4.32 14.03 21.06
N ASN A 428 4.67 14.20 22.34
CA ASN A 428 5.60 15.21 22.83
C ASN A 428 7.00 14.64 23.16
N ARG A 429 7.30 13.38 22.74
CA ARG A 429 8.53 12.66 23.10
C ARG A 429 9.40 12.30 21.89
N PHE A 430 9.12 12.90 20.73
CA PHE A 430 9.98 12.75 19.56
C PHE A 430 11.12 13.75 19.66
N GLY A 431 12.35 13.27 19.90
CA GLY A 431 13.55 14.07 20.05
C GLY A 431 14.54 13.45 21.04
N LEU A 432 15.43 14.28 21.58
CA LEU A 432 16.36 13.87 22.62
C LEU A 432 15.61 13.62 23.93
N LEU A 433 15.58 12.34 24.34
CA LEU A 433 14.98 11.95 25.60
C LEU A 433 16.04 11.96 26.70
N SER A 434 15.83 12.78 27.71
CA SER A 434 16.64 12.83 28.93
C SER A 434 15.81 13.37 30.10
N GLY A 435 16.21 13.08 31.30
CA GLY A 435 15.57 13.59 32.50
C GLY A 435 14.87 12.49 33.33
N GLY A 436 14.47 12.83 34.52
CA GLY A 436 14.04 11.85 35.52
C GLY A 436 15.18 10.90 35.87
N ALA A 437 14.90 9.58 35.76
CA ALA A 437 15.91 8.53 35.94
C ALA A 437 16.60 8.12 34.64
N LEU A 438 16.27 8.75 33.49
CA LEU A 438 16.90 8.48 32.22
C LEU A 438 18.18 9.32 32.08
N PRO A 439 19.37 8.72 32.05
CA PRO A 439 20.63 9.47 31.89
C PRO A 439 20.70 10.07 30.47
N ILE A 440 21.47 11.13 30.33
CA ILE A 440 21.82 11.71 29.04
C ILE A 440 22.62 10.65 28.28
N SER A 441 22.15 10.27 27.10
CA SER A 441 22.85 9.30 26.28
C SER A 441 24.04 9.95 25.56
N THR A 442 25.12 9.20 25.40
CA THR A 442 26.26 9.60 24.57
C THR A 442 25.87 9.65 23.09
N SER A 443 26.65 10.37 22.29
CA SER A 443 26.39 10.56 20.87
C SER A 443 26.62 9.29 20.03
N SER A 444 27.47 8.36 20.49
CA SER A 444 27.82 7.16 19.74
C SER A 444 27.85 5.87 20.57
N ALA A 445 27.62 4.74 19.92
CA ALA A 445 27.79 3.40 20.48
C ALA A 445 29.20 3.15 21.00
N LYS A 446 30.21 3.69 20.29
CA LYS A 446 31.62 3.57 20.66
C LYS A 446 31.88 4.22 22.01
N ASP A 447 31.34 5.42 22.24
CA ASP A 447 31.53 6.14 23.48
C ASP A 447 30.91 5.42 24.68
N LEU A 448 29.73 4.80 24.50
CA LEU A 448 29.11 3.95 25.54
C LEU A 448 29.95 2.74 25.90
N ILE A 449 30.48 2.04 24.89
CA ILE A 449 31.31 0.86 25.12
C ILE A 449 32.65 1.26 25.75
N THR A 450 33.30 2.32 25.26
CA THR A 450 34.55 2.86 25.84
C THR A 450 34.35 3.30 27.27
N SER A 451 33.25 4.00 27.56
CA SER A 451 32.92 4.42 28.93
C SER A 451 32.72 3.24 29.87
N TYR A 452 32.19 2.10 29.37
CA TYR A 452 32.04 0.89 30.17
C TYR A 452 33.38 0.22 30.51
N VAL A 453 34.31 0.22 29.54
CA VAL A 453 35.63 -0.45 29.70
C VAL A 453 36.61 0.37 30.51
N ASN A 454 36.45 1.70 30.53
CA ASN A 454 37.34 2.57 31.30
C ASN A 454 37.22 2.30 32.80
N SER A 455 38.37 2.26 33.51
CA SER A 455 38.45 2.11 34.96
C SER A 455 38.18 3.41 35.73
N TRP A 456 38.17 4.54 35.04
CA TRP A 456 37.93 5.86 35.63
C TRP A 456 36.84 6.60 34.87
N HIS A 457 35.83 7.06 35.59
CA HIS A 457 34.65 7.72 35.03
C HIS A 457 34.63 9.18 35.47
N LEU A 458 34.46 10.10 34.50
CA LEU A 458 34.31 11.55 34.74
C LEU A 458 32.88 11.88 35.20
N ILE A 459 32.51 11.43 36.38
CA ILE A 459 31.23 11.72 37.03
C ILE A 459 31.52 12.50 38.32
N GLY A 460 31.08 13.75 38.42
CA GLY A 460 31.42 14.64 39.53
C GLY A 460 32.92 14.90 39.56
N LEU A 461 33.58 14.56 40.67
CA LEU A 461 35.03 14.67 40.86
C LEU A 461 35.82 13.49 40.29
N GLY A 462 35.15 12.59 39.63
CA GLY A 462 35.69 11.31 39.13
C GLY A 462 35.34 10.14 40.03
N SER A 463 35.19 8.93 39.42
CA SER A 463 34.83 7.70 40.13
C SER A 463 35.54 6.51 39.52
N SER A 464 36.01 5.59 40.35
CA SER A 464 36.52 4.27 39.97
C SER A 464 35.45 3.16 40.08
N ASN A 465 34.21 3.51 40.44
CA ASN A 465 33.13 2.52 40.53
C ASN A 465 32.83 1.92 39.15
N ALA A 466 32.50 0.62 39.11
CA ALA A 466 32.17 -0.06 37.89
C ALA A 466 30.97 0.60 37.20
N ALA A 467 31.10 0.82 35.88
CA ALA A 467 30.02 1.37 35.06
C ALA A 467 28.82 0.38 34.99
N PRO A 468 27.58 0.87 34.83
CA PRO A 468 26.40 0.03 34.81
C PRO A 468 26.44 -1.03 33.69
N SER A 469 26.11 -2.28 34.02
CA SER A 469 26.15 -3.42 33.07
C SER A 469 25.21 -3.27 31.87
N TRP A 470 24.24 -2.37 31.89
CA TRP A 470 23.37 -2.10 30.75
C TRP A 470 24.04 -1.27 29.62
N MET A 471 25.14 -0.55 29.91
CA MET A 471 25.80 0.32 28.91
C MET A 471 26.25 -0.41 27.66
N PRO A 472 27.00 -1.53 27.74
CA PRO A 472 27.38 -2.29 26.53
C PRO A 472 26.16 -2.86 25.81
N LEU A 473 25.10 -3.26 26.51
CA LEU A 473 23.89 -3.80 25.88
C LEU A 473 23.21 -2.74 25.01
N ILE A 474 23.07 -1.50 25.49
CA ILE A 474 22.54 -0.39 24.68
C ILE A 474 23.52 -0.01 23.56
N GLY A 475 24.83 -0.03 23.83
CA GLY A 475 25.86 0.23 22.83
C GLY A 475 25.77 -0.75 21.64
N PHE A 476 25.71 -2.04 21.89
CA PHE A 476 25.52 -3.04 20.83
C PHE A 476 24.14 -2.94 20.16
N ALA A 477 23.07 -2.74 20.91
CA ALA A 477 21.73 -2.60 20.34
C ALA A 477 21.62 -1.36 19.43
N SER A 478 22.35 -0.27 19.73
CA SER A 478 22.33 0.95 18.92
C SER A 478 22.97 0.79 17.54
N LEU A 479 23.66 -0.30 17.26
CA LEU A 479 24.13 -0.63 15.91
C LEU A 479 22.96 -0.76 14.91
N ILE A 480 21.77 -1.14 15.37
CA ILE A 480 20.52 -1.16 14.58
C ILE A 480 20.12 0.26 14.12
N THR A 481 20.49 1.28 14.90
CA THR A 481 20.25 2.70 14.60
C THR A 481 21.51 3.42 14.11
N ALA A 482 22.34 2.73 13.33
CA ALA A 482 23.61 3.22 12.80
C ALA A 482 24.56 3.77 13.88
N GLY A 483 24.58 3.13 15.06
CA GLY A 483 25.45 3.49 16.19
C GLY A 483 24.98 4.71 16.98
N ASN A 484 23.72 5.13 16.84
CA ASN A 484 23.13 6.24 17.59
C ASN A 484 22.26 5.72 18.75
N PRO A 485 22.74 5.78 20.02
CA PRO A 485 21.99 5.31 21.18
C PRO A 485 20.75 6.17 21.50
N GLN A 486 20.81 7.48 21.22
CA GLN A 486 19.68 8.40 21.47
C GLN A 486 18.48 8.03 20.59
N LEU A 487 18.72 7.77 19.30
CA LEU A 487 17.69 7.34 18.37
C LEU A 487 17.10 5.98 18.78
N LEU A 488 17.95 5.04 19.21
CA LEU A 488 17.51 3.76 19.75
C LEU A 488 16.57 3.94 20.94
N ILE A 489 16.94 4.78 21.90
CA ILE A 489 16.14 5.05 23.10
C ILE A 489 14.79 5.67 22.71
N THR A 490 14.78 6.67 21.82
CA THR A 490 13.56 7.34 21.37
C THR A 490 12.59 6.34 20.72
N ILE A 491 13.10 5.50 19.79
CA ILE A 491 12.30 4.46 19.12
C ILE A 491 11.81 3.42 20.14
N THR A 492 12.68 3.01 21.06
CA THR A 492 12.32 2.01 22.08
C THR A 492 11.21 2.54 22.98
N TYR A 493 11.30 3.78 23.46
CA TYR A 493 10.27 4.39 24.32
C TYR A 493 8.91 4.49 23.62
N PHE A 494 8.88 4.75 22.33
CA PHE A 494 7.65 4.69 21.52
C PHE A 494 7.09 3.26 21.42
N LEU A 495 7.97 2.27 21.26
CA LEU A 495 7.58 0.88 21.04
C LEU A 495 7.29 0.10 22.34
N ILE A 496 7.66 0.61 23.53
CA ILE A 496 7.50 -0.11 24.81
C ILE A 496 6.08 -0.66 25.00
N PRO A 497 4.98 0.12 24.91
CA PRO A 497 3.64 -0.42 25.14
C PRO A 497 3.28 -1.54 24.14
N ILE A 498 3.74 -1.43 22.89
CA ILE A 498 3.51 -2.42 21.84
C ILE A 498 4.28 -3.72 22.13
N LEU A 499 5.56 -3.60 22.50
CA LEU A 499 6.39 -4.76 22.86
C LEU A 499 5.83 -5.49 24.09
N LEU A 500 5.42 -4.76 25.12
CA LEU A 500 4.79 -5.32 26.31
C LEU A 500 3.50 -6.05 25.97
N PHE A 501 2.65 -5.47 25.14
CA PHE A 501 1.42 -6.11 24.68
C PHE A 501 1.71 -7.43 23.96
N ILE A 502 2.64 -7.43 22.99
CA ILE A 502 2.96 -8.63 22.19
C ILE A 502 3.53 -9.75 23.09
N LEU A 503 4.49 -9.40 23.96
CA LEU A 503 5.17 -10.37 24.82
C LEU A 503 4.22 -10.93 25.88
N PHE A 504 3.43 -10.07 26.52
CA PHE A 504 2.47 -10.49 27.53
C PHE A 504 1.30 -11.29 26.94
N TYR A 505 0.80 -10.91 25.75
CA TYR A 505 -0.21 -11.69 25.04
C TYR A 505 0.24 -13.12 24.79
N ARG A 506 1.50 -13.33 24.34
CA ARG A 506 2.07 -14.67 24.14
C ARG A 506 2.09 -15.47 25.43
N THR A 507 2.41 -14.84 26.54
CA THR A 507 2.40 -15.45 27.86
C THR A 507 0.97 -15.77 28.31
N ALA A 508 0.08 -14.78 28.26
CA ALA A 508 -1.31 -14.92 28.68
C ALA A 508 -2.05 -16.04 27.92
N ARG A 509 -1.77 -16.22 26.62
CA ARG A 509 -2.35 -17.30 25.80
C ARG A 509 -2.06 -18.71 26.30
N LYS A 510 -1.02 -18.91 27.09
CA LYS A 510 -0.74 -20.21 27.73
C LYS A 510 -1.62 -20.48 28.94
N TYR A 511 -2.17 -19.42 29.54
CA TYR A 511 -2.90 -19.50 30.82
C TYR A 511 -4.39 -19.15 30.68
N THR A 512 -4.80 -18.55 29.58
CA THR A 512 -6.20 -18.16 29.33
C THR A 512 -6.90 -19.08 28.34
N LEU A 513 -8.22 -19.27 28.53
CA LEU A 513 -9.05 -20.13 27.68
C LEU A 513 -9.41 -19.45 26.35
N THR A 514 -9.53 -18.11 26.32
CA THR A 514 -9.97 -17.36 25.13
C THR A 514 -8.91 -16.37 24.65
N ASN A 515 -8.97 -16.04 23.35
CA ASN A 515 -8.11 -14.99 22.76
C ASN A 515 -8.45 -13.61 23.33
N TYR A 516 -9.71 -13.33 23.63
CA TYR A 516 -10.17 -12.05 24.15
C TYR A 516 -9.64 -11.79 25.56
N SER A 517 -9.68 -12.79 26.44
CA SER A 517 -9.12 -12.64 27.79
C SER A 517 -7.61 -12.43 27.78
N ALA A 518 -6.89 -13.06 26.84
CA ALA A 518 -5.46 -12.82 26.67
C ALA A 518 -5.14 -11.39 26.18
N VAL A 519 -5.94 -10.88 25.23
CA VAL A 519 -5.81 -9.50 24.74
C VAL A 519 -6.10 -8.49 25.83
N PHE A 520 -7.20 -8.69 26.58
CA PHE A 520 -7.57 -7.81 27.68
C PHE A 520 -6.47 -7.74 28.76
N ALA A 521 -5.96 -8.90 29.17
CA ALA A 521 -4.86 -8.98 30.11
C ALA A 521 -3.58 -8.30 29.60
N ALA A 522 -3.27 -8.44 28.28
CA ALA A 522 -2.12 -7.81 27.68
C ALA A 522 -2.27 -6.27 27.59
N ILE A 523 -3.47 -5.76 27.33
CA ILE A 523 -3.76 -4.31 27.38
C ILE A 523 -3.56 -3.76 28.79
N ILE A 524 -4.12 -4.44 29.80
CA ILE A 524 -3.96 -4.03 31.21
C ILE A 524 -2.48 -4.01 31.60
N TYR A 525 -1.74 -5.04 31.24
CA TYR A 525 -0.31 -5.11 31.55
C TYR A 525 0.49 -3.99 30.90
N SER A 526 0.31 -3.78 29.60
CA SER A 526 1.06 -2.80 28.82
C SER A 526 0.73 -1.34 29.20
N LEU A 527 -0.48 -1.07 29.66
CA LEU A 527 -0.96 0.24 30.11
C LEU A 527 -1.03 0.36 31.64
N SER A 528 -0.41 -0.57 32.37
CA SER A 528 -0.44 -0.51 33.84
C SER A 528 0.18 0.80 34.37
N PRO A 529 -0.32 1.32 35.50
CA PRO A 529 0.24 2.53 36.11
C PRO A 529 1.74 2.43 36.37
N VAL A 530 2.24 1.25 36.72
CA VAL A 530 3.67 1.00 36.94
C VAL A 530 4.47 1.25 35.66
N VAL A 531 4.01 0.70 34.52
CA VAL A 531 4.67 0.86 33.21
C VAL A 531 4.60 2.32 32.76
N LEU A 532 3.42 2.94 32.81
CA LEU A 532 3.24 4.33 32.38
C LEU A 532 4.07 5.29 33.24
N THR A 533 4.11 5.07 34.55
CA THR A 533 4.95 5.89 35.46
C THR A 533 6.44 5.67 35.18
N ALA A 534 6.86 4.42 34.93
CA ALA A 534 8.26 4.12 34.60
C ALA A 534 8.68 4.81 33.28
N ILE A 535 7.80 4.83 32.26
CA ILE A 535 8.03 5.52 31.00
C ILE A 535 8.13 7.04 31.24
N ASN A 536 7.23 7.63 32.05
CA ASN A 536 7.23 9.07 32.34
C ASN A 536 8.46 9.52 33.12
N GLN A 537 8.93 8.69 34.04
CA GLN A 537 10.07 8.99 34.91
C GLN A 537 11.41 8.51 34.35
N GLY A 538 11.45 7.92 33.15
CA GLY A 538 12.68 7.42 32.53
C GLY A 538 13.32 6.23 33.26
N ARG A 539 12.54 5.42 34.00
CA ARG A 539 13.04 4.27 34.79
C ARG A 539 13.33 3.05 33.90
N ILE A 540 14.49 3.06 33.22
CA ILE A 540 14.88 1.98 32.29
C ILE A 540 14.91 0.60 32.94
N GLY A 541 15.31 0.47 34.20
CA GLY A 541 15.35 -0.80 34.93
C GLY A 541 13.96 -1.42 35.10
N THR A 542 12.96 -0.63 35.48
CA THR A 542 11.56 -1.08 35.59
C THR A 542 10.99 -1.48 34.23
N ILE A 543 11.29 -0.70 33.20
CA ILE A 543 10.86 -0.97 31.83
C ILE A 543 11.47 -2.27 31.31
N ALA A 544 12.79 -2.44 31.44
CA ALA A 544 13.49 -3.66 31.02
C ALA A 544 12.96 -4.90 31.75
N THR A 545 12.73 -4.79 33.07
CA THR A 545 12.12 -5.87 33.86
C THR A 545 10.72 -6.20 33.34
N ALA A 546 9.86 -5.21 33.09
CA ALA A 546 8.52 -5.43 32.57
C ALA A 546 8.53 -6.10 31.18
N ILE A 547 9.48 -5.77 30.32
CA ILE A 547 9.63 -6.39 28.98
C ILE A 547 10.11 -7.84 29.08
N LEU A 548 11.07 -8.12 29.96
CA LEU A 548 11.74 -9.43 30.03
C LEU A 548 10.99 -10.45 30.91
N LEU A 549 10.17 -9.99 31.84
CA LEU A 549 9.40 -10.87 32.73
C LEU A 549 8.42 -11.81 31.97
N PRO A 550 7.58 -11.35 31.01
CA PRO A 550 6.69 -12.21 30.25
C PRO A 550 7.39 -13.35 29.48
N PRO A 551 8.48 -13.12 28.73
CA PRO A 551 9.20 -14.22 28.09
C PRO A 551 9.85 -15.20 29.09
N ILE A 552 10.31 -14.76 30.26
CA ILE A 552 10.77 -15.66 31.32
C ILE A 552 9.64 -16.59 31.74
N PHE A 553 8.46 -16.05 32.06
CA PHE A 553 7.28 -16.86 32.38
C PHE A 553 6.81 -17.74 31.22
N THR A 554 7.01 -17.30 29.98
CA THR A 554 6.67 -18.09 28.79
C THR A 554 7.54 -19.34 28.67
N LEU A 555 8.81 -19.25 29.05
CA LEU A 555 9.75 -20.37 29.05
C LEU A 555 9.47 -21.36 30.20
N LEU A 556 8.91 -20.88 31.33
CA LEU A 556 8.41 -21.69 32.40
C LEU A 556 7.05 -22.29 31.99
N GLU A 557 7.05 -23.45 31.35
CA GLU A 557 5.83 -24.11 30.88
C GLU A 557 4.86 -24.41 32.04
N LYS A 558 3.57 -24.07 31.86
CA LYS A 558 2.51 -24.41 32.80
C LYS A 558 2.51 -25.91 33.08
N ASN A 559 2.53 -26.28 34.33
CA ASN A 559 2.47 -27.67 34.80
C ASN A 559 3.73 -28.54 34.58
N LYS A 560 4.83 -27.99 34.08
CA LYS A 560 6.08 -28.74 34.01
C LYS A 560 6.98 -28.43 35.21
N LYS A 561 7.41 -29.50 35.92
CA LYS A 561 8.46 -29.39 36.94
C LYS A 561 9.77 -28.95 36.25
N LEU A 562 10.64 -28.25 36.97
CA LEU A 562 11.91 -27.73 36.44
C LEU A 562 12.83 -28.85 35.92
N ILE A 563 12.75 -30.01 36.54
CA ILE A 563 13.49 -31.22 36.14
C ILE A 563 13.19 -31.62 34.67
N ASN A 564 11.99 -31.39 34.20
CA ASN A 564 11.55 -31.73 32.84
C ASN A 564 11.91 -30.66 31.79
N LEU A 565 12.49 -29.52 32.20
CA LEU A 565 12.97 -28.50 31.26
C LEU A 565 14.35 -28.90 30.71
N THR A 566 14.54 -28.67 29.41
CA THR A 566 15.85 -28.86 28.78
C THR A 566 16.85 -27.79 29.26
N TRP A 567 18.13 -28.11 29.33
CA TRP A 567 19.19 -27.18 29.67
C TRP A 567 19.18 -25.92 28.78
N ARG A 568 18.86 -26.05 27.49
CA ARG A 568 18.69 -24.93 26.58
C ARG A 568 17.66 -23.91 27.08
N LYS A 569 16.51 -24.35 27.62
CA LYS A 569 15.50 -23.46 28.20
C LYS A 569 16.00 -22.82 29.49
N ILE A 570 16.71 -23.57 30.33
CA ILE A 570 17.31 -23.04 31.56
C ILE A 570 18.29 -21.90 31.22
N TYR A 571 19.23 -22.11 30.29
CA TYR A 571 20.15 -21.05 29.85
C TYR A 571 19.44 -19.87 29.20
N SER A 572 18.34 -20.08 28.49
CA SER A 572 17.53 -18.97 27.95
C SER A 572 16.90 -18.14 29.07
N ILE A 573 16.39 -18.78 30.13
CA ILE A 573 15.81 -18.10 31.30
C ILE A 573 16.91 -17.32 32.05
N THR A 574 18.06 -17.94 32.30
CA THR A 574 19.18 -17.29 33.00
C THR A 574 19.74 -16.10 32.23
N LEU A 575 19.82 -16.20 30.90
CA LEU A 575 20.25 -15.09 30.06
C LEU A 575 19.28 -13.91 30.12
N LEU A 576 17.97 -14.17 30.00
CA LEU A 576 16.95 -13.12 30.13
C LEU A 576 16.93 -12.49 31.53
N ALA A 577 17.08 -13.30 32.56
CA ALA A 577 17.20 -12.82 33.94
C ALA A 577 18.48 -12.00 34.15
N GLY A 578 19.61 -12.42 33.55
CA GLY A 578 20.87 -11.67 33.57
C GLY A 578 20.77 -10.32 32.86
N ILE A 579 20.09 -10.27 31.71
CA ILE A 579 19.83 -8.99 31.02
C ILE A 579 18.90 -8.10 31.87
N ALA A 580 17.84 -8.63 32.47
CA ALA A 580 16.98 -7.85 33.36
C ALA A 580 17.75 -7.30 34.57
N ALA A 581 18.63 -8.11 35.14
CA ALA A 581 19.51 -7.75 36.23
C ALA A 581 20.51 -6.64 35.85
N ALA A 582 21.02 -6.63 34.62
CA ALA A 582 21.90 -5.58 34.11
C ALA A 582 21.25 -4.18 34.16
N PHE A 583 19.96 -4.12 33.90
CA PHE A 583 19.17 -2.88 33.97
C PHE A 583 18.62 -2.56 35.35
N SER A 584 18.41 -3.56 36.21
CA SER A 584 17.76 -3.38 37.51
C SER A 584 18.45 -4.20 38.61
N PRO A 585 19.30 -3.57 39.44
CA PRO A 585 19.89 -4.23 40.61
C PRO A 585 18.83 -4.78 41.58
N LEU A 586 17.71 -4.07 41.74
CA LEU A 586 16.59 -4.52 42.57
C LEU A 586 15.97 -5.83 42.06
N PHE A 587 15.88 -6.00 40.71
CA PHE A 587 15.45 -7.25 40.12
C PHE A 587 16.44 -8.38 40.45
N LEU A 588 17.75 -8.12 40.38
CA LEU A 588 18.78 -9.11 40.71
C LEU A 588 18.62 -9.57 42.16
N SER A 589 18.49 -8.63 43.11
CA SER A 589 18.31 -8.95 44.55
C SER A 589 17.07 -9.80 44.78
N GLY A 590 15.92 -9.39 44.18
CA GLY A 590 14.66 -10.16 44.27
C GLY A 590 14.76 -11.54 43.64
N TRP A 591 15.47 -11.66 42.49
CA TRP A 591 15.68 -12.95 41.82
C TRP A 591 16.56 -13.88 42.62
N VAL A 592 17.66 -13.38 43.18
CA VAL A 592 18.56 -14.16 44.07
C VAL A 592 17.82 -14.63 45.30
N LEU A 593 17.10 -13.74 45.99
CA LEU A 593 16.29 -14.09 47.13
C LEU A 593 15.26 -15.19 46.82
N PHE A 594 14.53 -15.02 45.71
CA PHE A 594 13.53 -15.99 45.28
C PHE A 594 14.16 -17.37 44.99
N GLN A 595 15.25 -17.43 44.24
CA GLN A 595 15.92 -18.68 43.92
C GLN A 595 16.53 -19.35 45.17
N THR A 596 17.09 -18.54 46.08
CA THR A 596 17.62 -19.06 47.36
C THR A 596 16.53 -19.66 48.25
N LEU A 597 15.37 -19.00 48.37
CA LEU A 597 14.23 -19.54 49.13
C LEU A 597 13.71 -20.83 48.52
N VAL A 598 13.63 -20.90 47.17
CA VAL A 598 13.19 -22.13 46.49
C VAL A 598 14.21 -23.26 46.66
N LEU A 599 15.52 -22.97 46.59
CA LEU A 599 16.55 -23.97 46.87
C LEU A 599 16.52 -24.45 48.32
N ALA A 600 16.34 -23.55 49.28
CA ALA A 600 16.19 -23.89 50.70
C ALA A 600 14.95 -24.77 50.91
N HIS A 601 13.81 -24.42 50.31
CA HIS A 601 12.59 -25.23 50.38
C HIS A 601 12.80 -26.64 49.78
N LEU A 602 13.44 -26.71 48.60
CA LEU A 602 13.75 -27.98 47.94
C LEU A 602 14.66 -28.84 48.84
N TYR A 603 15.68 -28.24 49.43
CA TYR A 603 16.59 -28.92 50.37
C TYR A 603 15.83 -29.45 51.59
N MET A 604 14.97 -28.62 52.23
CA MET A 604 14.18 -29.05 53.40
C MET A 604 13.17 -30.16 53.09
N THR A 605 12.65 -30.21 51.87
CA THR A 605 11.64 -31.24 51.49
C THR A 605 12.27 -32.54 51.00
N THR A 606 13.51 -32.51 50.49
CA THR A 606 14.19 -33.68 49.93
C THR A 606 15.16 -34.34 50.90
N SER A 607 15.69 -33.61 51.87
CA SER A 607 16.62 -34.14 52.85
C SER A 607 15.92 -34.40 54.19
N ASN A 608 16.20 -35.60 54.75
CA ASN A 608 15.88 -35.89 56.15
C ASN A 608 16.86 -35.09 57.02
N TRP A 609 16.54 -33.78 57.29
CA TRP A 609 17.42 -32.81 57.96
C TRP A 609 17.88 -33.26 59.38
N ARG A 610 17.33 -34.36 59.90
CA ARG A 610 17.75 -34.97 61.17
C ARG A 610 18.91 -35.96 61.04
N ALA A 611 19.30 -36.35 59.80
CA ALA A 611 20.40 -37.29 59.56
C ALA A 611 21.51 -36.57 58.78
N TYR A 612 22.48 -35.94 59.51
CA TYR A 612 23.66 -35.32 58.95
C TYR A 612 24.60 -36.38 58.33
N LYS A 613 24.37 -36.81 57.11
CA LYS A 613 25.33 -37.60 56.31
C LYS A 613 25.78 -36.81 55.09
N TRP A 614 27.08 -36.52 55.00
CA TRP A 614 27.72 -35.87 53.87
C TRP A 614 27.32 -36.48 52.53
N GLN A 615 27.13 -37.80 52.45
CA GLN A 615 26.69 -38.50 51.25
C GLN A 615 25.31 -38.09 50.74
N GLU A 616 24.37 -37.73 51.62
CA GLU A 616 23.04 -37.25 51.23
C GLU A 616 23.11 -35.82 50.65
N ILE A 617 23.98 -34.98 51.20
CA ILE A 617 24.23 -33.65 50.68
C ILE A 617 24.81 -33.76 49.27
N VAL A 618 25.79 -34.62 49.04
CA VAL A 618 26.43 -34.85 47.74
C VAL A 618 25.41 -35.43 46.75
N ASN A 619 24.55 -36.34 47.18
CA ASN A 619 23.50 -36.92 46.32
C ASN A 619 22.44 -35.87 45.95
N ASN A 620 22.07 -34.98 46.86
CA ASN A 620 21.15 -33.86 46.58
C ASN A 620 21.79 -32.82 45.64
N LEU A 621 23.08 -32.53 45.77
CA LEU A 621 23.84 -31.67 44.84
C LEU A 621 23.93 -32.28 43.44
N ASN A 622 23.88 -33.59 43.32
CA ASN A 622 23.87 -34.29 42.03
C ASN A 622 22.49 -34.36 41.37
N ASN A 623 21.41 -33.99 42.08
CA ASN A 623 20.07 -33.95 41.55
C ASN A 623 20.00 -32.90 40.39
N ASP A 624 19.46 -33.30 39.25
CA ASP A 624 19.34 -32.47 38.06
C ASP A 624 18.48 -31.20 38.32
N GLU A 625 17.47 -31.32 39.18
CA GLU A 625 16.65 -30.15 39.57
C GLU A 625 17.47 -29.13 40.39
N PHE A 626 18.29 -29.60 41.31
CA PHE A 626 19.18 -28.73 42.10
C PHE A 626 20.20 -28.03 41.21
N LYS A 627 20.83 -28.74 40.28
CA LYS A 627 21.77 -28.17 39.30
C LYS A 627 21.13 -27.07 38.44
N LYS A 628 19.91 -27.30 37.95
CA LYS A 628 19.14 -26.33 37.17
C LYS A 628 18.78 -25.10 38.01
N ARG A 629 18.37 -25.25 39.24
CA ARG A 629 18.09 -24.15 40.18
C ARG A 629 19.33 -23.36 40.52
N PHE A 630 20.45 -24.05 40.75
CA PHE A 630 21.73 -23.41 41.01
C PHE A 630 22.21 -22.61 39.80
N ALA A 631 22.04 -23.11 38.60
CA ALA A 631 22.33 -22.37 37.38
C ALA A 631 21.43 -21.11 37.27
N LEU A 632 20.13 -21.19 37.60
CA LEU A 632 19.23 -20.04 37.63
C LEU A 632 19.64 -18.97 38.65
N LEU A 633 20.27 -19.38 39.76
CA LEU A 633 20.78 -18.46 40.80
C LEU A 633 22.07 -17.79 40.38
N ILE A 634 23.08 -18.57 39.98
CA ILE A 634 24.47 -18.12 39.82
C ILE A 634 24.70 -17.39 38.49
N THR A 635 24.11 -17.88 37.42
CA THR A 635 24.41 -17.34 36.07
C THR A 635 24.05 -15.83 35.93
N PRO A 636 22.90 -15.32 36.42
CA PRO A 636 22.62 -13.88 36.36
C PRO A 636 23.61 -13.03 37.17
N ILE A 637 24.14 -13.57 38.27
CA ILE A 637 25.19 -12.89 39.07
C ILE A 637 26.48 -12.80 38.26
N LEU A 638 26.92 -13.93 37.67
CA LEU A 638 28.16 -13.99 36.88
C LEU A 638 28.13 -13.07 35.65
N ILE A 639 26.99 -13.02 34.96
CA ILE A 639 26.80 -12.15 33.78
C ILE A 639 26.98 -10.67 34.14
N ASN A 640 26.67 -10.29 35.39
CA ASN A 640 26.69 -8.89 35.83
C ASN A 640 27.92 -8.52 36.65
N ILE A 641 28.98 -9.32 36.67
CA ILE A 641 30.26 -8.93 37.28
C ILE A 641 30.86 -7.76 36.49
N PRO A 642 31.42 -6.70 37.13
CA PRO A 642 31.65 -6.57 38.59
C PRO A 642 30.49 -5.99 39.40
N ASN A 643 29.46 -5.41 38.76
CA ASN A 643 28.37 -4.72 39.45
C ASN A 643 27.60 -5.60 40.46
N SER A 644 27.42 -6.88 40.15
CA SER A 644 26.75 -7.84 41.05
C SER A 644 27.56 -8.13 42.31
N LEU A 645 28.90 -8.10 42.23
CA LEU A 645 29.76 -8.24 43.41
C LEU A 645 29.66 -7.03 44.32
N ASN A 646 29.67 -5.82 43.77
CA ASN A 646 29.49 -4.61 44.53
C ASN A 646 28.15 -4.59 45.29
N LEU A 647 27.07 -5.10 44.65
CA LEU A 647 25.74 -5.19 45.26
C LEU A 647 25.67 -6.21 46.40
N ILE A 648 26.49 -7.26 46.35
CA ILE A 648 26.53 -8.35 47.39
C ILE A 648 27.43 -7.91 48.54
N LEU A 649 28.49 -7.15 48.29
CA LEU A 649 29.50 -6.74 49.28
C LEU A 649 29.15 -5.46 50.05
N HIS A 650 28.26 -4.67 49.54
CA HIS A 650 27.72 -3.43 50.14
C HIS A 650 26.20 -3.55 50.35
#